data_c7755ce267b3678600cbb64e31ecdd2e
#
_entry.id   c7755ce267b3678600cbb64e31ecdd2e
#
_cell.length_a   1.000
_cell.length_b   1.000
_cell.length_c   1.000
_cell.angle_alpha   90.00
_cell.angle_beta   90.00
_cell.angle_gamma   90.00
#
_symmetry.space_group_name_H-M   'P 1'
#
loop_
_entity.id
_entity.type
_entity.pdbx_description
1 polymer ?
#
loop_
_entity_poly.entity_id
_entity_poly.type
_entity_poly.pdbx_seq_one_letter_code
_entity_poly.pdbx_strand_id
1 'polypeptide(L)'
;MDEDIADYSQKISFKNSEKPSIEQDNLTQSAIPMSSGTNNSHVGEFEDILGQMKEKPKDKSKSDNSFKKKRQIPKNKTSEEINEEKEEDENEEEESEENEIENDNEEEEEEEEQDQEDESNSRINIDKEKEKNEKERQKQINKTTKSKKEVSLSNFELINQDEKLKPFELNIKQRILHYKKTLNEIIKLDKSLENFSKSYENMGITILPNGDIKYREYAPGAKGISLFGEFNNWNKEQYWAIKDKFGFWELIIPNQNGVPIIQHGQIVKVNVVLEDGNWMERNPIWSHYLIQNKESMILDNIFWNSEIKYEWRFNKKHMKKPSSLKIYEVHIGLSSFDPKINTYKEFAENILPRIKKMGFNAIQFMAIMEHADYASFGYHVNYLLAISSRFGTPEEFKNLIDKCHLNGLYVIMDLVHSHASSNVNDGFNYWDGTDFLYFHGGEKGKHVQWDSKLYNYASIETLRLLLSSCVYYLNEFRVDGFRFDCVTSMLYKHHGIDYNFTGNYQEYFNEFFDEESSIYLMIANTLIHKINPEAITIAEEFSGMPGIARPIEEGGFGFDYSMNMKICDKWKHFLIDLKDENWDMGNILYTLTNRRYNEKYISYCESHDQSFVGNYSLSSLLFSSERFWNMSIKSPETIIISRGMCLNKMIRLISFALGGEAHLCFMGNEFACPDSLDFPKRENHFSFSHSRRRWDLCDNKNLRYKYLYKWEIIMNLLDEVFNFKLSQEQYISTKHEEDKVITFEKGDLLFVFNFHPTKRFENYTIGTKWGNKHKIVLDSDEERFMGKGILKYGHENFFPVNEKEFNNRPYNMKLYLPSRTCMVLIAEENIKKYDVEKMKVDLDEI
;
A
#
# COMPACT_ATOMS: atom_id res chain seq x y z
N MET A 1 -22.41 23.82 28.09
CA MET A 1 -21.34 23.93 27.06
C MET A 1 -21.88 23.59 25.68
N ASP A 2 -23.17 23.65 25.49
CA ASP A 2 -23.85 23.24 24.23
C ASP A 2 -24.65 24.40 23.59
N GLU A 3 -24.41 25.63 23.97
CA GLU A 3 -25.11 26.82 23.43
C GLU A 3 -24.22 27.76 22.58
N ASP A 4 -22.90 27.54 22.51
CA ASP A 4 -21.97 28.48 21.84
C ASP A 4 -21.62 28.10 20.37
N ILE A 5 -22.18 27.03 19.80
CA ILE A 5 -21.87 26.58 18.43
C ILE A 5 -22.88 27.06 17.39
N ALA A 6 -24.02 27.59 17.79
CA ALA A 6 -25.09 28.01 16.87
C ALA A 6 -24.98 29.43 16.34
N ASP A 7 -24.11 30.30 16.89
CA ASP A 7 -24.09 31.75 16.55
C ASP A 7 -22.98 32.17 15.57
N TYR A 8 -22.19 31.23 15.02
CA TYR A 8 -21.11 31.56 14.11
C TYR A 8 -21.43 31.45 12.59
N SER A 9 -22.66 31.05 12.25
CA SER A 9 -23.05 30.88 10.85
C SER A 9 -23.81 32.06 10.22
N GLN A 10 -24.00 33.18 10.93
CA GLN A 10 -24.81 34.32 10.44
C GLN A 10 -24.12 35.67 10.26
N LYS A 11 -22.79 35.77 10.43
CA LYS A 11 -22.09 37.06 10.32
C LYS A 11 -20.97 37.13 9.31
N ILE A 12 -21.16 36.66 8.09
CA ILE A 12 -20.34 37.10 6.92
C ILE A 12 -21.25 37.37 5.74
N SER A 13 -21.81 38.60 5.72
CA SER A 13 -22.28 39.20 4.48
C SER A 13 -21.76 40.62 4.33
N PHE A 14 -20.99 40.83 3.27
CA PHE A 14 -20.70 42.08 2.54
C PHE A 14 -19.98 43.25 3.21
N LYS A 15 -18.72 43.44 2.83
CA LYS A 15 -18.27 44.77 2.31
C LYS A 15 -17.21 44.58 1.20
N ASN A 16 -17.59 45.05 0.04
CA ASN A 16 -16.69 45.33 -1.11
C ASN A 16 -15.82 46.52 -0.79
N SER A 17 -14.50 46.42 -1.01
CA SER A 17 -13.71 47.54 -1.60
C SER A 17 -12.27 47.09 -1.89
N GLU A 18 -11.89 47.26 -3.14
CA GLU A 18 -10.55 47.54 -3.70
C GLU A 18 -9.46 46.47 -3.66
N LYS A 19 -9.10 46.07 -4.90
CA LYS A 19 -7.96 45.21 -5.25
C LYS A 19 -6.63 45.91 -5.03
N PRO A 20 -5.60 45.15 -4.67
CA PRO A 20 -4.36 45.15 -5.43
C PRO A 20 -4.06 43.78 -6.05
N SER A 21 -3.53 43.83 -7.26
CA SER A 21 -3.02 42.74 -8.05
C SER A 21 -1.83 42.08 -7.35
N ILE A 22 -1.94 40.77 -7.09
CA ILE A 22 -0.80 39.91 -6.77
C ILE A 22 -0.91 38.70 -7.69
N GLU A 23 0.24 38.37 -8.28
CA GLU A 23 0.48 37.29 -9.22
C GLU A 23 -0.03 35.95 -8.74
N GLN A 24 -0.58 35.22 -9.70
CA GLN A 24 -1.02 33.81 -9.49
C GLN A 24 0.21 32.92 -9.32
N ASP A 25 0.50 32.53 -8.11
CA ASP A 25 1.27 31.31 -7.89
C ASP A 25 0.32 30.11 -7.89
N ASN A 26 0.61 29.20 -8.81
CA ASN A 26 -0.08 27.94 -9.02
C ASN A 26 0.01 27.05 -7.76
N LEU A 27 -1.05 27.04 -6.99
CA LEU A 27 -1.29 25.92 -6.07
C LEU A 27 -1.84 24.75 -6.90
N THR A 28 -0.98 23.89 -7.33
CA THR A 28 -1.30 22.62 -7.96
C THR A 28 -2.09 21.73 -6.98
N GLN A 29 -3.23 21.30 -7.45
CA GLN A 29 -4.05 20.29 -6.79
C GLN A 29 -3.22 19.01 -6.56
N SER A 30 -2.99 18.64 -5.32
CA SER A 30 -2.45 17.35 -4.98
C SER A 30 -3.52 16.28 -5.23
N ALA A 31 -3.44 15.62 -6.38
CA ALA A 31 -4.17 14.38 -6.62
C ALA A 31 -3.51 13.28 -5.79
N ILE A 32 -4.30 12.55 -5.02
CA ILE A 32 -3.86 11.42 -4.21
C ILE A 32 -3.44 10.29 -5.14
N PRO A 33 -2.27 9.72 -4.95
CA PRO A 33 -1.76 8.68 -5.81
C PRO A 33 -2.39 7.33 -5.55
N MET A 34 -2.64 6.64 -6.63
CA MET A 34 -2.91 5.21 -6.59
C MET A 34 -1.60 4.43 -6.54
N SER A 35 -1.56 3.46 -5.67
CA SER A 35 -0.63 2.35 -5.75
C SER A 35 -1.18 1.32 -6.75
N SER A 36 -1.14 1.55 -8.02
CA SER A 36 -1.20 0.52 -9.06
C SER A 36 -1.21 1.15 -10.44
N GLY A 37 -0.22 0.81 -11.25
CA GLY A 37 -0.19 1.18 -12.64
C GLY A 37 -1.32 0.51 -13.43
N THR A 38 -2.30 1.31 -13.84
CA THR A 38 -3.15 0.95 -14.97
C THR A 38 -3.45 2.20 -15.77
N ASN A 39 -3.15 2.15 -17.06
CA ASN A 39 -3.30 3.21 -18.03
C ASN A 39 -4.63 3.95 -17.97
N ASN A 40 -4.58 5.26 -17.73
CA ASN A 40 -5.65 6.20 -17.98
C ASN A 40 -5.66 6.58 -19.46
N SER A 41 -6.40 5.88 -20.31
CA SER A 41 -6.66 6.30 -21.68
C SER A 41 -8.12 6.29 -22.11
N HIS A 42 -9.10 6.28 -21.20
CA HIS A 42 -10.53 6.30 -21.56
C HIS A 42 -11.43 7.09 -20.60
N VAL A 43 -11.05 8.31 -20.19
CA VAL A 43 -11.93 9.18 -19.38
C VAL A 43 -12.76 10.13 -20.25
N GLY A 44 -12.49 10.23 -21.55
CA GLY A 44 -13.19 11.16 -22.47
C GLY A 44 -14.51 10.66 -23.06
N GLU A 45 -14.83 9.38 -23.01
CA GLU A 45 -15.98 8.83 -23.75
C GLU A 45 -17.25 8.60 -22.92
N PHE A 46 -17.23 8.83 -21.61
CA PHE A 46 -18.37 8.50 -20.75
C PHE A 46 -19.37 9.65 -20.55
N GLU A 47 -19.02 10.88 -20.82
CA GLU A 47 -19.96 12.02 -20.76
C GLU A 47 -20.87 12.08 -21.99
N ASP A 48 -20.44 11.56 -23.14
CA ASP A 48 -21.23 11.54 -24.36
C ASP A 48 -22.35 10.47 -24.38
N ILE A 49 -22.27 9.44 -23.52
CA ILE A 49 -23.28 8.35 -23.47
C ILE A 49 -24.51 8.76 -22.64
N LEU A 50 -24.40 9.69 -21.73
CA LEU A 50 -25.51 10.18 -20.93
C LEU A 50 -26.36 11.25 -21.64
N GLY A 51 -25.86 11.84 -22.72
CA GLY A 51 -26.57 12.81 -23.55
C GLY A 51 -27.50 12.20 -24.60
N GLN A 52 -27.33 10.95 -24.97
CA GLN A 52 -28.04 10.30 -26.08
C GLN A 52 -29.29 9.46 -25.74
N MET A 53 -29.69 9.39 -24.47
CA MET A 53 -30.85 8.58 -24.05
C MET A 53 -32.18 9.36 -23.91
N LYS A 54 -32.34 10.50 -24.56
CA LYS A 54 -33.59 11.28 -24.50
C LYS A 54 -34.25 11.56 -25.84
N GLU A 55 -34.33 10.61 -26.77
CA GLU A 55 -35.33 10.71 -27.81
C GLU A 55 -35.86 9.34 -28.27
N LYS A 56 -37.17 9.21 -28.38
CA LYS A 56 -37.93 8.03 -28.78
C LYS A 56 -38.02 7.88 -30.32
N PRO A 57 -38.30 6.67 -30.84
CA PRO A 57 -38.01 6.26 -32.20
C PRO A 57 -39.14 6.60 -33.18
N LYS A 58 -38.79 6.84 -34.43
CA LYS A 58 -39.69 6.66 -35.59
C LYS A 58 -39.05 5.77 -36.62
N ASP A 59 -39.84 4.76 -36.98
CA ASP A 59 -39.63 3.80 -38.04
C ASP A 59 -39.31 4.39 -39.41
N LYS A 60 -38.47 3.72 -40.18
CA LYS A 60 -38.78 3.08 -41.47
C LYS A 60 -37.53 2.55 -42.22
N SER A 61 -37.54 1.26 -42.35
CA SER A 61 -37.16 0.37 -43.49
C SER A 61 -36.35 0.90 -44.70
N LYS A 62 -35.43 0.10 -45.07
CA LYS A 62 -35.10 -0.53 -46.38
C LYS A 62 -33.62 -0.43 -46.79
N SER A 63 -33.07 -1.63 -46.89
CA SER A 63 -32.33 -2.30 -47.99
C SER A 63 -31.16 -1.53 -48.67
N ASP A 64 -30.04 -2.05 -48.72
CA ASP A 64 -29.37 -2.92 -49.69
C ASP A 64 -27.85 -2.75 -49.79
N ASN A 65 -27.25 -3.85 -49.72
CA ASN A 65 -26.05 -4.38 -50.42
C ASN A 65 -24.87 -3.49 -50.88
N SER A 66 -23.71 -4.01 -50.47
CA SER A 66 -22.54 -4.25 -51.33
C SER A 66 -21.53 -3.11 -51.51
N PHE A 67 -20.30 -3.35 -51.14
CA PHE A 67 -19.09 -3.51 -51.97
C PHE A 67 -17.81 -3.31 -51.15
N LYS A 68 -17.02 -4.35 -51.18
CA LYS A 68 -15.61 -4.37 -50.80
C LYS A 68 -14.80 -3.41 -51.65
N LYS A 69 -13.92 -2.59 -51.07
CA LYS A 69 -12.64 -2.23 -51.73
C LYS A 69 -11.56 -1.89 -50.71
N LYS A 70 -10.48 -2.65 -50.83
CA LYS A 70 -9.16 -2.44 -50.26
C LYS A 70 -8.63 -1.06 -50.63
N ARG A 71 -7.98 -0.35 -49.73
CA ARG A 71 -7.04 0.72 -50.08
C ARG A 71 -5.70 0.47 -49.41
N GLN A 72 -4.69 0.48 -50.28
CA GLN A 72 -3.27 0.38 -50.01
C GLN A 72 -2.72 1.72 -49.45
N ILE A 73 -1.69 1.55 -48.65
CA ILE A 73 -0.84 2.62 -48.09
C ILE A 73 0.14 3.12 -49.17
N PRO A 74 0.37 4.42 -49.38
CA PRO A 74 1.48 4.91 -50.20
C PRO A 74 2.73 5.14 -49.33
N LYS A 75 3.85 4.68 -49.87
CA LYS A 75 5.21 4.89 -49.33
C LYS A 75 5.69 6.31 -49.61
N ASN A 76 6.49 6.86 -48.70
CA ASN A 76 7.27 8.08 -48.85
C ASN A 76 8.17 8.04 -50.09
N LYS A 77 8.18 9.17 -50.79
CA LYS A 77 9.23 9.55 -51.75
C LYS A 77 10.09 10.65 -51.15
N THR A 78 11.37 10.47 -51.35
CA THR A 78 12.48 11.32 -50.97
C THR A 78 12.50 12.60 -51.78
N SER A 79 12.96 13.69 -51.14
CA SER A 79 13.28 15.00 -51.67
C SER A 79 14.48 14.96 -52.60
N GLU A 80 14.25 14.94 -53.88
CA GLU A 80 15.17 15.32 -54.96
C GLU A 80 14.26 15.73 -56.13
N GLU A 81 14.27 16.97 -56.50
CA GLU A 81 13.76 17.68 -57.67
C GLU A 81 13.04 18.96 -57.25
N ILE A 82 13.84 20.01 -57.13
CA ILE A 82 13.52 21.43 -57.34
C ILE A 82 14.86 22.19 -57.17
N ASN A 83 15.65 22.23 -58.22
CA ASN A 83 16.65 23.26 -58.49
C ASN A 83 17.09 23.08 -59.95
N GLU A 84 16.30 23.56 -60.82
CA GLU A 84 16.69 23.99 -62.19
C GLU A 84 15.75 25.16 -62.55
N GLU A 85 16.29 26.32 -62.55
CA GLU A 85 15.87 27.57 -63.15
C GLU A 85 16.20 28.74 -62.22
N LYS A 86 17.49 29.21 -62.35
CA LYS A 86 18.00 30.55 -62.18
C LYS A 86 19.51 30.55 -62.12
N GLU A 87 20.14 30.36 -63.28
CA GLU A 87 21.50 30.79 -63.60
C GLU A 87 21.40 31.51 -64.91
N GLU A 88 21.57 32.77 -64.82
CA GLU A 88 22.13 33.68 -65.84
C GLU A 88 22.10 35.10 -65.28
N ASP A 89 23.30 35.66 -65.16
CA ASP A 89 23.70 37.00 -64.77
C ASP A 89 24.21 37.10 -63.30
N GLU A 90 25.56 36.93 -63.25
CA GLU A 90 26.51 37.60 -62.33
C GLU A 90 27.83 36.84 -62.33
N ASN A 91 28.59 37.02 -63.33
CA ASN A 91 29.99 36.65 -63.44
C ASN A 91 30.80 37.89 -63.81
N GLU A 92 31.38 38.61 -62.86
CA GLU A 92 32.54 39.47 -63.08
C GLU A 92 33.08 40.22 -61.79
N GLU A 93 32.81 39.72 -60.55
CA GLU A 93 33.47 40.31 -59.36
C GLU A 93 34.01 39.31 -58.35
N GLU A 94 34.20 38.00 -58.64
CA GLU A 94 34.57 36.97 -57.69
C GLU A 94 36.04 36.43 -57.80
N GLU A 95 37.00 37.14 -58.51
CA GLU A 95 38.37 36.62 -58.52
C GLU A 95 39.34 37.23 -57.45
N SER A 96 38.82 38.02 -56.45
CA SER A 96 39.66 38.58 -55.38
C SER A 96 39.28 38.08 -53.93
N GLU A 97 38.20 37.34 -53.77
CA GLU A 97 37.76 36.85 -52.44
C GLU A 97 37.99 35.33 -52.24
N GLU A 98 38.23 34.55 -53.33
CA GLU A 98 38.48 33.09 -53.22
C GLU A 98 39.81 32.71 -52.54
N ASN A 99 40.81 33.60 -52.49
CA ASN A 99 42.11 33.28 -51.85
C ASN A 99 42.16 33.58 -50.34
N GLU A 100 41.16 34.29 -49.76
CA GLU A 100 41.04 34.43 -48.31
C GLU A 100 40.13 33.38 -47.71
N ILE A 101 39.14 32.85 -48.47
CA ILE A 101 38.21 31.85 -48.02
C ILE A 101 38.82 30.44 -48.01
N GLU A 102 39.79 30.10 -48.90
CA GLU A 102 40.49 28.81 -48.88
C GLU A 102 41.42 28.68 -47.66
N ASN A 103 42.04 29.79 -47.16
CA ASN A 103 42.86 29.72 -45.97
C ASN A 103 42.04 29.56 -44.66
N ASP A 104 40.86 30.19 -44.57
CA ASP A 104 39.99 30.05 -43.39
C ASP A 104 39.34 28.67 -43.31
N ASN A 105 39.02 28.04 -44.47
CA ASN A 105 38.45 26.69 -44.50
C ASN A 105 39.48 25.59 -44.16
N GLU A 106 40.80 25.79 -44.52
CA GLU A 106 41.83 24.85 -44.12
C GLU A 106 42.15 24.95 -42.63
N GLU A 107 42.09 26.15 -42.00
CA GLU A 107 42.23 26.32 -40.54
C GLU A 107 41.02 25.76 -39.77
N GLU A 108 39.75 25.87 -40.26
CA GLU A 108 38.58 25.29 -39.65
C GLU A 108 38.58 23.74 -39.78
N GLU A 109 38.98 23.18 -40.92
CA GLU A 109 39.13 21.71 -41.07
C GLU A 109 40.25 21.12 -40.19
N GLU A 110 41.39 21.83 -39.99
CA GLU A 110 42.44 21.40 -39.07
C GLU A 110 42.00 21.50 -37.60
N GLU A 111 41.16 22.50 -37.21
CA GLU A 111 40.59 22.59 -35.86
C GLU A 111 39.52 21.53 -35.64
N GLU A 112 38.65 21.23 -36.60
CA GLU A 112 37.63 20.15 -36.49
C GLU A 112 38.27 18.75 -36.46
N GLU A 113 39.40 18.51 -37.20
CA GLU A 113 40.11 17.24 -37.10
C GLU A 113 40.84 17.11 -35.73
N GLN A 114 41.41 18.21 -35.16
CA GLN A 114 42.02 18.19 -33.83
C GLN A 114 40.98 18.00 -32.73
N ASP A 115 39.78 18.63 -32.83
CA ASP A 115 38.72 18.42 -31.87
C ASP A 115 38.14 16.98 -31.95
N GLN A 116 38.04 16.37 -33.15
CA GLN A 116 37.62 14.97 -33.33
C GLN A 116 38.66 14.00 -32.83
N GLU A 117 39.98 14.26 -32.97
CA GLU A 117 41.06 13.45 -32.36
C GLU A 117 41.08 13.62 -30.86
N ASP A 118 40.87 14.80 -30.28
CA ASP A 118 40.81 15.03 -28.86
C ASP A 118 39.54 14.42 -28.20
N GLU A 119 38.40 14.49 -28.88
CA GLU A 119 37.17 13.77 -28.44
C GLU A 119 37.34 12.24 -28.54
N SER A 120 37.99 11.73 -29.59
CA SER A 120 38.26 10.31 -29.75
C SER A 120 39.27 9.81 -28.71
N ASN A 121 40.32 10.60 -28.45
CA ASN A 121 41.31 10.32 -27.43
C ASN A 121 40.74 10.46 -26.00
N SER A 122 39.82 11.39 -25.76
CA SER A 122 39.13 11.52 -24.49
C SER A 122 38.13 10.36 -24.24
N ARG A 123 37.41 9.89 -25.26
CA ARG A 123 36.55 8.68 -25.18
C ARG A 123 37.40 7.40 -24.95
N ILE A 124 38.49 7.23 -25.63
CA ILE A 124 39.43 6.10 -25.42
C ILE A 124 40.04 6.14 -24.01
N ASN A 125 40.35 7.33 -23.49
CA ASN A 125 40.87 7.47 -22.12
C ASN A 125 39.75 7.20 -21.07
N ILE A 126 38.54 7.63 -21.28
CA ILE A 126 37.37 7.34 -20.41
C ILE A 126 37.06 5.84 -20.40
N ASP A 127 37.13 5.18 -21.54
CA ASP A 127 36.86 3.73 -21.60
C ASP A 127 38.04 2.93 -21.03
N LYS A 128 39.29 3.37 -21.20
CA LYS A 128 40.45 2.77 -20.53
C LYS A 128 40.41 2.99 -19.01
N GLU A 129 39.90 4.11 -18.55
CA GLU A 129 39.75 4.40 -17.12
C GLU A 129 38.56 3.61 -16.52
N LYS A 130 37.45 3.45 -17.27
CA LYS A 130 36.36 2.56 -16.89
C LYS A 130 36.81 1.11 -16.82
N GLU A 131 37.57 0.63 -17.82
CA GLU A 131 38.13 -0.73 -17.84
C GLU A 131 39.16 -0.96 -16.75
N LYS A 132 39.94 0.07 -16.42
CA LYS A 132 40.92 0.05 -15.31
C LYS A 132 40.20 0.04 -13.96
N ASN A 133 39.17 0.88 -13.80
CA ASN A 133 38.35 0.94 -12.59
C ASN A 133 37.56 -0.36 -12.40
N GLU A 134 37.10 -0.97 -13.47
CA GLU A 134 36.40 -2.27 -13.42
C GLU A 134 37.38 -3.41 -13.10
N LYS A 135 38.60 -3.38 -13.67
CA LYS A 135 39.67 -4.33 -13.32
C LYS A 135 40.20 -4.12 -11.88
N GLU A 136 40.22 -2.89 -11.38
CA GLU A 136 40.55 -2.61 -9.99
C GLU A 136 39.41 -2.99 -9.03
N ARG A 137 38.15 -2.75 -9.43
CA ARG A 137 36.97 -3.20 -8.73
C ARG A 137 36.92 -4.74 -8.65
N GLN A 138 37.24 -5.41 -9.77
CA GLN A 138 37.33 -6.87 -9.83
C GLN A 138 38.50 -7.39 -8.99
N LYS A 139 39.66 -6.67 -8.97
CA LYS A 139 40.78 -7.01 -8.11
C LYS A 139 40.52 -6.74 -6.63
N GLN A 140 39.75 -5.72 -6.28
CA GLN A 140 39.30 -5.49 -4.91
C GLN A 140 38.27 -6.56 -4.47
N ILE A 141 37.35 -6.94 -5.36
CA ILE A 141 36.42 -8.06 -5.13
C ILE A 141 37.19 -9.35 -4.91
N ASN A 142 38.19 -9.64 -5.75
CA ASN A 142 39.05 -10.83 -5.64
C ASN A 142 40.03 -10.78 -4.45
N LYS A 143 40.46 -9.57 -3.98
CA LYS A 143 41.30 -9.41 -2.81
C LYS A 143 40.50 -9.52 -1.51
N THR A 144 39.26 -9.07 -1.50
CA THR A 144 38.34 -9.21 -0.36
C THR A 144 37.90 -10.66 -0.19
N THR A 145 37.80 -11.43 -1.30
CA THR A 145 37.52 -12.86 -1.28
C THR A 145 38.69 -13.72 -0.79
N LYS A 146 39.95 -13.23 -0.89
CA LYS A 146 41.13 -14.03 -0.49
C LYS A 146 41.58 -13.82 0.97
N SER A 147 41.03 -12.89 1.74
CA SER A 147 41.53 -12.54 3.07
C SER A 147 40.60 -12.75 4.25
N LYS A 148 39.42 -13.41 4.06
CA LYS A 148 38.57 -13.85 5.19
C LYS A 148 38.18 -15.30 4.96
N LYS A 149 38.21 -16.13 6.04
CA LYS A 149 37.56 -17.43 6.07
C LYS A 149 36.34 -17.37 5.19
N GLU A 150 36.30 -18.17 4.14
CA GLU A 150 35.13 -18.35 3.27
C GLU A 150 33.92 -18.53 4.17
N VAL A 151 33.14 -17.46 4.32
CA VAL A 151 31.72 -17.64 4.64
C VAL A 151 31.21 -18.31 3.39
N SER A 152 31.01 -19.61 3.46
CA SER A 152 30.31 -20.36 2.45
C SER A 152 29.04 -19.58 2.13
N LEU A 153 29.00 -18.88 1.01
CA LEU A 153 27.79 -18.41 0.37
C LEU A 153 27.18 -19.68 -0.23
N SER A 154 26.68 -20.53 0.69
CA SER A 154 25.97 -21.76 0.36
C SER A 154 24.83 -21.41 -0.56
N ASN A 155 24.52 -22.30 -1.47
CA ASN A 155 23.38 -22.25 -2.38
C ASN A 155 22.14 -21.74 -1.66
N PHE A 156 21.69 -20.53 -1.99
CA PHE A 156 20.48 -20.00 -1.41
C PHE A 156 19.30 -20.86 -1.82
N GLU A 157 18.47 -21.23 -0.85
CA GLU A 157 17.31 -22.10 -1.07
C GLU A 157 16.34 -21.49 -2.10
N LEU A 158 16.21 -20.18 -2.12
CA LEU A 158 15.43 -19.43 -3.11
C LEU A 158 15.87 -19.78 -4.55
N ILE A 159 17.18 -19.83 -4.83
CA ILE A 159 17.73 -20.14 -6.16
C ILE A 159 17.55 -21.63 -6.49
N ASN A 160 17.67 -22.51 -5.49
CA ASN A 160 17.49 -23.94 -5.70
C ASN A 160 16.04 -24.29 -6.07
N GLN A 161 15.09 -23.58 -5.50
CA GLN A 161 13.66 -23.81 -5.69
C GLN A 161 13.10 -23.14 -6.95
N ASP A 162 13.74 -22.08 -7.45
CA ASP A 162 13.36 -21.38 -8.67
C ASP A 162 14.54 -21.33 -9.65
N GLU A 163 14.57 -22.29 -10.57
CA GLU A 163 15.65 -22.40 -11.58
C GLU A 163 15.81 -21.14 -12.45
N LYS A 164 14.76 -20.34 -12.62
CA LYS A 164 14.82 -19.08 -13.36
C LYS A 164 15.66 -18.02 -12.67
N LEU A 165 15.98 -18.20 -11.40
CA LEU A 165 16.88 -17.34 -10.64
C LEU A 165 18.36 -17.67 -10.83
N LYS A 166 18.72 -18.83 -11.38
CA LYS A 166 20.11 -19.22 -11.61
C LYS A 166 20.93 -18.18 -12.40
N PRO A 167 20.39 -17.55 -13.47
CA PRO A 167 21.11 -16.47 -14.17
C PRO A 167 21.39 -15.24 -13.29
N PHE A 168 20.62 -15.03 -12.25
CA PHE A 168 20.67 -13.86 -11.35
C PHE A 168 21.30 -14.17 -9.99
N GLU A 169 21.92 -15.33 -9.84
CA GLU A 169 22.55 -15.77 -8.59
C GLU A 169 23.57 -14.74 -8.08
N LEU A 170 24.33 -14.12 -9.00
CA LEU A 170 25.33 -13.10 -8.63
C LEU A 170 24.67 -11.85 -8.04
N ASN A 171 23.55 -11.39 -8.61
CA ASN A 171 22.81 -10.24 -8.13
C ASN A 171 22.28 -10.48 -6.69
N ILE A 172 21.71 -11.66 -6.45
CA ILE A 172 21.20 -12.05 -5.13
C ILE A 172 22.37 -12.12 -4.12
N LYS A 173 23.50 -12.72 -4.50
CA LYS A 173 24.70 -12.79 -3.65
C LYS A 173 25.28 -11.42 -3.34
N GLN A 174 25.35 -10.51 -4.32
CA GLN A 174 25.81 -9.13 -4.13
C GLN A 174 24.91 -8.37 -3.16
N ARG A 175 23.57 -8.48 -3.32
CA ARG A 175 22.60 -7.89 -2.40
C ARG A 175 22.84 -8.36 -0.96
N ILE A 176 23.00 -9.65 -0.74
CA ILE A 176 23.27 -10.21 0.60
C ILE A 176 24.63 -9.74 1.17
N LEU A 177 25.64 -9.61 0.33
CA LEU A 177 26.95 -9.08 0.76
C LEU A 177 26.85 -7.60 1.14
N HIS A 178 26.13 -6.80 0.36
CA HIS A 178 25.90 -5.40 0.64
C HIS A 178 25.07 -5.23 1.93
N TYR A 179 24.00 -5.97 2.09
CA TYR A 179 23.23 -6.02 3.34
C TYR A 179 24.15 -6.29 4.55
N LYS A 180 25.00 -7.33 4.49
CA LYS A 180 25.92 -7.65 5.57
C LYS A 180 26.95 -6.54 5.82
N LYS A 181 27.42 -5.88 4.76
CA LYS A 181 28.35 -4.75 4.84
C LYS A 181 27.72 -3.58 5.58
N THR A 182 26.54 -3.13 5.13
CA THR A 182 25.81 -2.00 5.73
C THR A 182 25.42 -2.28 7.18
N LEU A 183 24.93 -3.48 7.48
CA LEU A 183 24.64 -3.91 8.85
C LEU A 183 25.88 -3.85 9.75
N ASN A 184 27.05 -4.29 9.25
CA ASN A 184 28.29 -4.22 10.00
C ASN A 184 28.77 -2.77 10.21
N GLU A 185 28.53 -1.87 9.25
CA GLU A 185 28.83 -0.44 9.39
C GLU A 185 27.98 0.18 10.48
N ILE A 186 26.66 -0.09 10.50
CA ILE A 186 25.75 0.33 11.57
C ILE A 186 26.21 -0.18 12.94
N ILE A 187 26.56 -1.47 13.03
CA ILE A 187 27.03 -2.06 14.29
C ILE A 187 28.35 -1.43 14.77
N LYS A 188 29.23 -1.02 13.85
CA LYS A 188 30.45 -0.32 14.22
C LYS A 188 30.22 1.07 14.80
N LEU A 189 29.19 1.78 14.32
CA LEU A 189 28.83 3.12 14.79
C LEU A 189 28.28 3.08 16.23
N ASP A 190 27.31 2.22 16.49
CA ASP A 190 26.52 2.24 17.72
C ASP A 190 26.57 0.91 18.50
N LYS A 191 27.58 0.05 18.23
CA LYS A 191 27.82 -1.25 18.86
C LYS A 191 26.80 -2.34 18.56
N SER A 192 25.57 -1.98 18.24
CA SER A 192 24.54 -2.93 17.83
C SER A 192 23.47 -2.24 16.96
N LEU A 193 22.71 -3.01 16.18
CA LEU A 193 21.61 -2.51 15.39
C LEU A 193 20.50 -1.94 16.30
N GLU A 194 20.26 -2.56 17.45
CA GLU A 194 19.25 -2.10 18.41
C GLU A 194 19.62 -0.74 19.02
N ASN A 195 20.89 -0.52 19.38
CA ASN A 195 21.33 0.76 19.91
C ASN A 195 21.20 1.86 18.86
N PHE A 196 21.62 1.57 17.62
CA PHE A 196 21.46 2.47 16.49
C PHE A 196 19.99 2.91 16.29
N SER A 197 19.09 1.96 16.39
CA SER A 197 17.66 2.16 16.16
C SER A 197 16.89 2.66 17.41
N LYS A 198 17.57 2.85 18.52
CA LYS A 198 17.01 3.54 19.71
C LYS A 198 17.42 5.01 19.77
N SER A 199 17.82 5.59 18.64
CA SER A 199 18.24 7.00 18.59
C SER A 199 17.14 7.97 19.04
N TYR A 200 15.86 7.59 18.94
CA TYR A 200 14.73 8.37 19.47
C TYR A 200 14.83 8.63 21.00
N GLU A 201 15.61 7.83 21.74
CA GLU A 201 15.86 8.07 23.17
C GLU A 201 16.86 9.20 23.43
N ASN A 202 17.62 9.62 22.38
CA ASN A 202 18.72 10.59 22.50
C ASN A 202 18.65 11.75 21.50
N MET A 203 17.77 11.68 20.51
CA MET A 203 17.53 12.72 19.52
C MET A 203 16.27 13.49 19.86
N GLY A 204 16.10 14.68 19.27
CA GLY A 204 15.02 15.58 19.63
C GLY A 204 15.19 16.17 21.02
N ILE A 205 14.10 16.42 21.74
CA ILE A 205 14.06 17.00 23.09
C ILE A 205 13.89 15.89 24.11
N THR A 206 14.88 15.68 24.97
CA THR A 206 14.89 14.64 26.01
C THR A 206 15.20 15.23 27.39
N ILE A 207 14.76 14.57 28.46
CA ILE A 207 15.08 14.93 29.83
C ILE A 207 16.19 14.02 30.35
N LEU A 208 17.29 14.60 30.79
CA LEU A 208 18.37 13.88 31.41
C LEU A 208 18.01 13.45 32.84
N PRO A 209 18.67 12.43 33.42
CA PRO A 209 18.37 11.94 34.78
C PRO A 209 18.47 13.01 35.89
N ASN A 210 19.22 14.07 35.68
CA ASN A 210 19.33 15.18 36.60
C ASN A 210 18.25 16.28 36.43
N GLY A 211 17.35 16.11 35.45
CA GLY A 211 16.30 17.07 35.13
C GLY A 211 16.66 18.11 34.07
N ASP A 212 17.89 18.11 33.55
CA ASP A 212 18.27 19.00 32.45
C ASP A 212 17.57 18.59 31.15
N ILE A 213 17.29 19.59 30.31
CA ILE A 213 16.78 19.35 28.96
C ILE A 213 17.98 19.18 28.02
N LYS A 214 17.98 18.10 27.29
CA LYS A 214 18.88 17.89 26.15
C LYS A 214 18.10 18.00 24.85
N TYR A 215 18.57 18.84 23.95
CA TYR A 215 18.09 18.85 22.54
C TYR A 215 19.23 18.41 21.63
N ARG A 216 18.95 17.50 20.72
CA ARG A 216 19.89 17.02 19.71
C ARG A 216 19.21 16.81 18.36
N GLU A 217 19.81 17.37 17.30
CA GLU A 217 19.26 17.31 15.94
C GLU A 217 20.37 17.16 14.88
N TYR A 218 20.08 16.44 13.80
CA TYR A 218 20.97 16.33 12.65
C TYR A 218 20.55 17.33 11.58
N ALA A 219 21.41 18.31 11.31
CA ALA A 219 21.14 19.40 10.37
C ALA A 219 22.43 19.98 9.81
N PRO A 220 23.11 19.26 8.90
CA PRO A 220 24.41 19.70 8.37
C PRO A 220 24.32 20.99 7.56
N GLY A 221 23.18 21.30 6.93
CA GLY A 221 22.97 22.53 6.16
C GLY A 221 22.79 23.79 6.99
N ALA A 222 22.32 23.64 8.23
CA ALA A 222 22.07 24.79 9.10
C ALA A 222 23.37 25.51 9.52
N LYS A 223 23.29 26.85 9.66
CA LYS A 223 24.35 27.72 10.18
C LYS A 223 24.20 28.03 11.67
N GLY A 224 22.99 27.93 12.18
CA GLY A 224 22.67 28.11 13.60
C GLY A 224 21.35 27.41 13.91
N ILE A 225 21.25 26.90 15.13
CA ILE A 225 20.01 26.31 15.66
C ILE A 225 19.82 26.80 17.07
N SER A 226 18.63 27.32 17.38
CA SER A 226 18.23 27.65 18.74
C SER A 226 16.84 27.09 19.07
N LEU A 227 16.64 26.77 20.33
CA LEU A 227 15.39 26.26 20.88
C LEU A 227 14.59 27.38 21.54
N PHE A 228 13.30 27.48 21.19
CA PHE A 228 12.43 28.52 21.73
C PHE A 228 10.99 28.01 21.86
N GLY A 229 10.18 28.71 22.62
CA GLY A 229 8.79 28.34 22.83
C GLY A 229 8.19 29.02 24.09
N GLU A 230 7.13 28.43 24.63
CA GLU A 230 6.45 28.96 25.83
C GLU A 230 7.38 29.01 27.04
N PHE A 231 8.30 28.04 27.17
CA PHE A 231 9.25 27.94 28.30
C PHE A 231 10.21 29.13 28.43
N ASN A 232 10.45 29.88 27.34
CA ASN A 232 11.37 31.02 27.34
C ASN A 232 10.73 32.29 26.74
N ASN A 233 9.39 32.39 26.78
CA ASN A 233 8.63 33.51 26.24
C ASN A 233 8.94 33.79 24.75
N TRP A 234 9.14 32.73 23.99
CA TRP A 234 9.38 32.80 22.54
C TRP A 234 10.68 33.51 22.14
N ASN A 235 11.66 33.60 23.04
CA ASN A 235 12.94 34.19 22.73
C ASN A 235 13.86 33.28 21.93
N LYS A 236 14.04 33.58 20.65
CA LYS A 236 14.83 32.78 19.70
C LYS A 236 16.34 32.90 19.89
N GLU A 237 16.81 33.93 20.62
CA GLU A 237 18.23 34.20 20.75
C GLU A 237 18.84 33.67 22.06
N GLN A 238 18.03 33.01 22.90
CA GLN A 238 18.50 32.63 24.24
C GLN A 238 19.22 31.29 24.29
N TYR A 239 18.74 30.26 23.58
CA TYR A 239 19.23 28.90 23.75
C TYR A 239 19.78 28.34 22.43
N TRP A 240 21.06 28.60 22.15
CA TRP A 240 21.75 28.16 20.95
C TRP A 240 22.41 26.80 21.14
N ALA A 241 22.22 25.91 20.16
CA ALA A 241 22.89 24.63 20.08
C ALA A 241 24.29 24.77 19.47
N ILE A 242 25.15 23.83 19.78
CA ILE A 242 26.53 23.75 19.27
C ILE A 242 26.62 22.64 18.23
N LYS A 243 27.18 22.95 17.05
CA LYS A 243 27.35 22.00 15.96
C LYS A 243 28.62 21.18 16.12
N ASP A 244 28.54 19.88 16.06
CA ASP A 244 29.70 19.02 15.98
C ASP A 244 30.21 18.88 14.52
N LYS A 245 31.35 18.20 14.35
CA LYS A 245 31.99 17.99 13.03
C LYS A 245 31.20 17.05 12.09
N PHE A 246 30.18 16.37 12.59
CA PHE A 246 29.35 15.43 11.83
C PHE A 246 28.01 16.03 11.40
N GLY A 247 27.72 17.27 11.83
CA GLY A 247 26.49 17.96 11.47
C GLY A 247 25.38 17.81 12.51
N PHE A 248 25.67 17.23 13.67
CA PHE A 248 24.73 17.21 14.79
C PHE A 248 24.84 18.50 15.58
N TRP A 249 23.70 19.02 15.99
CA TRP A 249 23.54 20.14 16.87
C TRP A 249 23.11 19.62 18.25
N GLU A 250 23.77 20.09 19.30
CA GLU A 250 23.45 19.71 20.67
C GLU A 250 23.35 20.93 21.59
N LEU A 251 22.34 20.92 22.45
CA LEU A 251 22.07 21.93 23.45
C LEU A 251 21.68 21.23 24.76
N ILE A 252 22.27 21.69 25.88
CA ILE A 252 21.85 21.28 27.21
C ILE A 252 21.35 22.53 27.94
N ILE A 253 20.10 22.50 28.43
CA ILE A 253 19.51 23.57 29.22
C ILE A 253 19.39 23.07 30.67
N PRO A 254 20.07 23.70 31.64
CA PRO A 254 20.00 23.32 33.03
C PRO A 254 18.58 23.37 33.60
N ASN A 255 18.27 22.43 34.46
CA ASN A 255 17.02 22.43 35.21
C ASN A 255 16.94 23.61 36.21
N GLN A 256 15.74 23.90 36.68
CA GLN A 256 15.50 24.88 37.76
C GLN A 256 15.09 24.12 39.02
N ASN A 257 16.02 24.05 39.99
CA ASN A 257 15.78 23.36 41.26
C ASN A 257 15.37 21.88 41.11
N GLY A 258 15.95 21.18 40.15
CA GLY A 258 15.66 19.76 39.84
C GLY A 258 14.41 19.56 38.95
N VAL A 259 13.76 20.64 38.51
CA VAL A 259 12.60 20.60 37.63
C VAL A 259 13.03 21.01 36.22
N PRO A 260 12.71 20.23 35.18
CA PRO A 260 13.00 20.58 33.79
C PRO A 260 12.38 21.94 33.42
N ILE A 261 13.10 22.76 32.66
CA ILE A 261 12.58 24.11 32.29
C ILE A 261 11.42 24.00 31.27
N ILE A 262 11.41 22.95 30.43
CA ILE A 262 10.33 22.66 29.50
C ILE A 262 9.39 21.67 30.17
N GLN A 263 8.11 22.08 30.31
CA GLN A 263 7.10 21.28 30.96
C GLN A 263 6.24 20.52 29.95
N HIS A 264 5.63 19.42 30.39
CA HIS A 264 4.64 18.68 29.62
C HIS A 264 3.52 19.58 29.07
N GLY A 265 3.18 19.45 27.81
CA GLY A 265 2.12 20.21 27.15
C GLY A 265 2.55 21.55 26.56
N GLN A 266 3.77 22.02 26.80
CA GLN A 266 4.26 23.28 26.26
C GLN A 266 4.63 23.15 24.77
N ILE A 267 4.37 24.24 24.02
CA ILE A 267 4.80 24.37 22.62
C ILE A 267 6.29 24.72 22.60
N VAL A 268 7.05 23.94 21.84
CA VAL A 268 8.48 24.15 21.63
C VAL A 268 8.79 24.09 20.14
N LYS A 269 9.52 25.08 19.64
CA LYS A 269 9.94 25.24 18.25
C LYS A 269 11.45 25.31 18.15
N VAL A 270 11.94 25.12 16.95
CA VAL A 270 13.35 25.26 16.58
C VAL A 270 13.46 26.43 15.60
N ASN A 271 14.36 27.35 15.92
CA ASN A 271 14.77 28.38 15.00
C ASN A 271 16.02 27.90 14.26
N VAL A 272 15.96 27.83 12.94
CA VAL A 272 17.03 27.39 12.08
C VAL A 272 17.58 28.56 11.27
N VAL A 273 18.87 28.84 11.37
CA VAL A 273 19.56 29.84 10.55
C VAL A 273 20.07 29.14 9.29
N LEU A 274 19.65 29.63 8.14
CA LEU A 274 19.99 29.10 6.83
C LEU A 274 21.36 29.61 6.33
N GLU A 275 21.82 29.07 5.22
CA GLU A 275 23.09 29.46 4.58
C GLU A 275 23.13 30.95 4.19
N ASP A 276 21.99 31.50 3.79
CA ASP A 276 21.80 32.92 3.40
C ASP A 276 21.63 33.87 4.60
N GLY A 277 21.63 33.35 5.82
CA GLY A 277 21.42 34.10 7.07
C GLY A 277 19.97 34.32 7.44
N ASN A 278 19.00 33.86 6.62
CA ASN A 278 17.60 33.92 6.97
C ASN A 278 17.27 32.93 8.10
N TRP A 279 16.20 33.22 8.84
CA TRP A 279 15.72 32.43 9.94
C TRP A 279 14.43 31.73 9.55
N MET A 280 14.33 30.44 9.91
CA MET A 280 13.18 29.63 9.62
C MET A 280 12.71 28.91 10.90
N GLU A 281 11.41 28.98 11.20
CA GLU A 281 10.83 28.22 12.30
C GLU A 281 10.51 26.80 11.89
N ARG A 282 10.88 25.84 12.72
CA ARG A 282 10.64 24.40 12.51
C ARG A 282 10.16 23.74 13.78
N ASN A 283 9.53 22.57 13.65
CA ASN A 283 9.39 21.64 14.77
C ASN A 283 10.62 20.71 14.81
N PRO A 284 10.99 20.15 15.96
CA PRO A 284 12.00 19.11 16.02
C PRO A 284 11.61 17.92 15.12
N ILE A 285 12.56 17.36 14.36
CA ILE A 285 12.31 16.20 13.48
C ILE A 285 11.87 14.97 14.29
N TRP A 286 12.41 14.82 15.50
CA TRP A 286 12.13 13.72 16.41
C TRP A 286 10.96 14.00 17.36
N SER A 287 10.00 14.81 16.93
CA SER A 287 8.77 15.12 17.70
C SER A 287 7.92 13.88 17.91
N HIS A 288 7.37 13.72 19.12
CA HIS A 288 6.52 12.59 19.50
C HIS A 288 5.02 12.94 19.50
N TYR A 289 4.68 14.22 19.54
CA TYR A 289 3.31 14.69 19.50
C TYR A 289 3.24 16.11 18.96
N LEU A 290 2.35 16.35 18.01
CA LEU A 290 2.13 17.66 17.43
C LEU A 290 0.62 17.90 17.32
N ILE A 291 0.21 19.17 17.37
CA ILE A 291 -1.20 19.58 17.21
C ILE A 291 -1.26 20.59 16.06
N GLN A 292 -2.19 20.40 15.14
CA GLN A 292 -2.37 21.34 14.04
C GLN A 292 -3.03 22.63 14.56
N ASN A 293 -2.37 23.75 14.35
CA ASN A 293 -2.90 25.07 14.66
C ASN A 293 -4.05 25.39 13.70
N LYS A 294 -5.19 25.78 14.24
CA LYS A 294 -6.43 26.00 13.46
C LYS A 294 -6.37 27.25 12.57
N GLU A 295 -5.51 28.20 12.88
CA GLU A 295 -5.40 29.45 12.13
C GLU A 295 -4.35 29.35 11.03
N SER A 296 -3.15 28.86 11.36
CA SER A 296 -2.04 28.73 10.42
C SER A 296 -2.05 27.44 9.64
N MET A 297 -2.80 26.43 10.08
CA MET A 297 -2.80 25.05 9.58
C MET A 297 -1.43 24.34 9.69
N ILE A 298 -0.45 24.96 10.33
CA ILE A 298 0.87 24.41 10.63
C ILE A 298 0.80 23.58 11.90
N LEU A 299 1.58 22.52 11.96
CA LEU A 299 1.71 21.69 13.14
C LEU A 299 2.59 22.40 14.20
N ASP A 300 2.19 22.37 15.45
CA ASP A 300 2.95 22.85 16.60
C ASP A 300 3.43 21.65 17.42
N ASN A 301 4.74 21.53 17.63
CA ASN A 301 5.27 20.49 18.49
C ASN A 301 4.93 20.75 19.95
N ILE A 302 4.29 19.77 20.57
CA ILE A 302 3.96 19.74 21.99
C ILE A 302 4.98 18.86 22.69
N PHE A 303 5.68 19.40 23.67
CA PHE A 303 6.57 18.59 24.48
C PHE A 303 5.77 17.58 25.31
N TRP A 304 5.75 16.33 24.82
CA TRP A 304 4.94 15.28 25.42
C TRP A 304 5.75 14.45 26.40
N ASN A 305 5.65 14.79 27.69
CA ASN A 305 6.28 14.05 28.79
C ASN A 305 5.31 13.96 29.95
N SER A 306 4.29 13.12 29.84
CA SER A 306 3.30 12.91 30.90
C SER A 306 3.97 12.37 32.17
N GLU A 307 3.64 12.95 33.32
CA GLU A 307 4.05 12.45 34.62
C GLU A 307 3.46 11.08 34.92
N ILE A 308 2.24 10.85 34.41
CA ILE A 308 1.55 9.57 34.55
C ILE A 308 1.89 8.72 33.33
N LYS A 309 2.75 7.75 33.54
CA LYS A 309 3.06 6.76 32.49
C LYS A 309 1.88 5.87 32.25
N TYR A 310 1.61 5.52 30.97
CA TYR A 310 0.53 4.60 30.63
C TYR A 310 0.79 3.21 31.23
N GLU A 311 -0.17 2.69 31.99
CA GLU A 311 -0.11 1.37 32.58
C GLU A 311 -0.84 0.35 31.69
N TRP A 312 -0.07 -0.55 31.10
CA TRP A 312 -0.59 -1.59 30.22
C TRP A 312 -1.32 -2.69 31.03
N ARG A 313 -2.58 -2.93 30.70
CA ARG A 313 -3.42 -3.95 31.34
C ARG A 313 -3.16 -5.33 30.78
N PHE A 314 -2.86 -5.42 29.46
CA PHE A 314 -2.56 -6.70 28.80
C PHE A 314 -1.08 -7.03 28.90
N ASN A 315 -0.77 -8.27 29.31
CA ASN A 315 0.60 -8.77 29.26
C ASN A 315 0.91 -9.32 27.87
N LYS A 316 1.69 -8.60 27.08
CA LYS A 316 2.04 -8.95 25.69
C LYS A 316 2.65 -10.35 25.55
N LYS A 317 3.28 -10.90 26.59
CA LYS A 317 3.81 -12.29 26.58
C LYS A 317 2.71 -13.35 26.39
N HIS A 318 1.45 -13.00 26.60
CA HIS A 318 0.31 -13.90 26.38
C HIS A 318 -0.27 -13.77 24.98
N MET A 319 0.18 -12.80 24.19
CA MET A 319 -0.23 -12.66 22.81
C MET A 319 0.41 -13.75 21.95
N LYS A 320 -0.40 -14.46 21.19
CA LYS A 320 0.07 -15.49 20.26
C LYS A 320 -0.15 -15.03 18.84
N LYS A 321 0.88 -15.17 18.02
CA LYS A 321 0.78 -14.92 16.57
C LYS A 321 -0.33 -15.79 15.99
N PRO A 322 -1.33 -15.21 15.29
CA PRO A 322 -2.36 -15.99 14.63
C PRO A 322 -1.77 -16.96 13.61
N SER A 323 -2.20 -18.20 13.62
CA SER A 323 -1.76 -19.19 12.63
C SER A 323 -2.30 -18.84 11.23
N SER A 324 -3.60 -18.54 11.13
CA SER A 324 -4.25 -18.03 9.93
C SER A 324 -4.62 -16.57 10.16
N LEU A 325 -4.00 -15.65 9.41
CA LEU A 325 -4.14 -14.21 9.60
C LEU A 325 -5.36 -13.69 8.86
N LYS A 326 -6.30 -13.09 9.61
CA LYS A 326 -7.50 -12.42 9.10
C LYS A 326 -7.46 -10.96 9.54
N ILE A 327 -7.14 -10.08 8.61
CA ILE A 327 -6.85 -8.66 8.85
C ILE A 327 -8.09 -7.81 8.55
N TYR A 328 -8.45 -6.94 9.48
CA TYR A 328 -9.39 -5.86 9.24
C TYR A 328 -8.64 -4.55 9.06
N GLU A 329 -8.61 -4.03 7.84
CA GLU A 329 -7.95 -2.79 7.49
C GLU A 329 -8.86 -1.60 7.81
N VAL A 330 -8.34 -0.55 8.46
CA VAL A 330 -9.15 0.54 8.98
C VAL A 330 -8.41 1.87 9.02
N HIS A 331 -9.13 2.94 8.65
CA HIS A 331 -8.72 4.32 8.90
C HIS A 331 -9.51 4.87 10.11
N ILE A 332 -8.81 5.26 11.18
CA ILE A 332 -9.46 5.69 12.42
C ILE A 332 -10.46 6.83 12.18
N GLY A 333 -10.03 7.91 11.54
CA GLY A 333 -10.88 9.08 11.34
C GLY A 333 -12.14 8.84 10.54
N LEU A 334 -12.12 7.88 9.59
CA LEU A 334 -13.28 7.51 8.75
C LEU A 334 -14.21 6.50 9.41
N SER A 335 -13.85 5.97 10.56
CA SER A 335 -14.56 4.90 11.24
C SER A 335 -15.77 5.38 12.06
N SER A 336 -16.21 6.63 11.90
CA SER A 336 -17.45 7.12 12.51
C SER A 336 -18.67 6.77 11.67
N PHE A 337 -19.79 6.53 12.32
CA PHE A 337 -21.12 6.56 11.73
C PHE A 337 -21.54 8.00 11.37
N ASP A 338 -21.24 8.95 12.26
CA ASP A 338 -21.52 10.35 12.06
C ASP A 338 -20.53 11.01 11.08
N PRO A 339 -20.90 12.10 10.39
CA PRO A 339 -20.02 12.82 9.49
C PRO A 339 -19.02 13.70 10.26
N LYS A 340 -18.08 13.07 10.93
CA LYS A 340 -17.01 13.68 11.73
C LYS A 340 -15.75 12.84 11.70
N ILE A 341 -14.63 13.40 12.16
CA ILE A 341 -13.42 12.64 12.44
C ILE A 341 -13.66 11.78 13.69
N ASN A 342 -13.45 10.46 13.59
CA ASN A 342 -13.52 9.55 14.72
C ASN A 342 -12.23 9.59 15.55
N THR A 343 -12.33 9.24 16.84
CA THR A 343 -11.21 9.25 17.77
C THR A 343 -10.74 7.84 18.13
N TYR A 344 -9.51 7.70 18.67
CA TYR A 344 -8.99 6.44 19.22
C TYR A 344 -9.94 5.85 20.26
N LYS A 345 -10.49 6.70 21.12
CA LYS A 345 -11.43 6.31 22.17
C LYS A 345 -12.73 5.78 21.59
N GLU A 346 -13.38 6.54 20.70
CA GLU A 346 -14.64 6.13 20.07
C GLU A 346 -14.48 4.87 19.22
N PHE A 347 -13.37 4.73 18.53
CA PHE A 347 -13.04 3.51 17.79
C PHE A 347 -12.97 2.30 18.72
N ALA A 348 -12.24 2.43 19.82
CA ALA A 348 -12.08 1.37 20.80
C ALA A 348 -13.40 0.96 21.48
N GLU A 349 -14.35 1.88 21.60
CA GLU A 349 -15.66 1.63 22.25
C GLU A 349 -16.71 1.09 21.27
N ASN A 350 -16.74 1.59 20.03
CA ASN A 350 -17.83 1.35 19.10
C ASN A 350 -17.46 0.38 17.95
N ILE A 351 -16.22 0.39 17.49
CA ILE A 351 -15.82 -0.35 16.28
C ILE A 351 -15.07 -1.63 16.64
N LEU A 352 -14.16 -1.59 17.60
CA LEU A 352 -13.39 -2.75 18.01
C LEU A 352 -14.25 -3.98 18.38
N PRO A 353 -15.37 -3.85 19.14
CA PRO A 353 -16.25 -4.98 19.43
C PRO A 353 -16.86 -5.58 18.15
N ARG A 354 -17.18 -4.76 17.14
CA ARG A 354 -17.71 -5.20 15.85
C ARG A 354 -16.68 -6.04 15.09
N ILE A 355 -15.43 -5.59 15.05
CA ILE A 355 -14.32 -6.32 14.40
C ILE A 355 -14.12 -7.69 15.04
N LYS A 356 -14.09 -7.74 16.36
CA LYS A 356 -13.97 -9.00 17.11
C LYS A 356 -15.13 -9.95 16.80
N LYS A 357 -16.34 -9.44 16.78
CA LYS A 357 -17.55 -10.19 16.48
C LYS A 357 -17.54 -10.81 15.07
N MET A 358 -16.95 -10.11 14.08
CA MET A 358 -16.79 -10.64 12.73
C MET A 358 -15.76 -11.77 12.61
N GLY A 359 -14.98 -12.06 13.66
CA GLY A 359 -14.00 -13.15 13.66
C GLY A 359 -12.64 -12.78 13.06
N PHE A 360 -12.33 -11.49 12.87
CA PHE A 360 -10.98 -11.05 12.57
C PHE A 360 -10.06 -11.24 13.76
N ASN A 361 -8.76 -11.45 13.51
CA ASN A 361 -7.74 -11.67 14.53
C ASN A 361 -6.56 -10.69 14.42
N ALA A 362 -6.62 -9.77 13.48
CA ALA A 362 -5.69 -8.65 13.37
C ALA A 362 -6.41 -7.40 12.88
N ILE A 363 -5.91 -6.23 13.27
CA ILE A 363 -6.31 -4.92 12.77
C ILE A 363 -5.10 -4.29 12.10
N GLN A 364 -5.26 -3.77 10.90
CA GLN A 364 -4.28 -2.94 10.22
C GLN A 364 -4.75 -1.49 10.26
N PHE A 365 -4.04 -0.65 11.02
CA PHE A 365 -4.27 0.79 11.03
C PHE A 365 -3.56 1.44 9.85
N MET A 366 -4.34 2.03 8.93
CA MET A 366 -3.81 2.83 7.83
C MET A 366 -3.03 4.01 8.39
N ALA A 367 -1.94 4.34 7.73
CA ALA A 367 -1.00 5.44 7.92
C ALA A 367 -1.34 6.40 9.05
N ILE A 368 -0.99 6.01 10.28
CA ILE A 368 -1.37 6.72 11.51
C ILE A 368 -0.31 7.73 11.96
N MET A 369 0.84 7.78 11.28
CA MET A 369 1.88 8.77 11.55
C MET A 369 1.37 10.19 11.28
N GLU A 370 1.93 11.19 11.95
CA GLU A 370 1.41 12.56 11.88
C GLU A 370 1.62 13.17 10.49
N HIS A 371 0.56 13.78 9.99
CA HIS A 371 0.48 14.38 8.66
C HIS A 371 -0.34 15.66 8.68
N ALA A 372 0.11 16.70 7.98
CA ALA A 372 -0.58 17.99 7.93
C ALA A 372 -1.84 17.94 7.05
N ASP A 373 -1.78 17.21 5.93
CA ASP A 373 -2.91 17.07 5.01
C ASP A 373 -3.78 15.86 5.33
N TYR A 374 -4.98 16.10 5.87
CA TYR A 374 -5.93 15.02 6.17
C TYR A 374 -6.39 14.27 4.91
N ALA A 375 -6.47 14.95 3.76
CA ALA A 375 -6.87 14.34 2.50
C ALA A 375 -5.83 13.39 1.90
N SER A 376 -4.61 13.37 2.45
CA SER A 376 -3.58 12.38 2.11
C SER A 376 -3.83 10.99 2.73
N PHE A 377 -4.89 10.80 3.50
CA PHE A 377 -5.19 9.58 4.28
C PHE A 377 -4.10 9.20 5.30
N GLY A 378 -3.11 10.07 5.52
CA GLY A 378 -1.93 9.81 6.30
C GLY A 378 -0.72 9.31 5.51
N TYR A 379 -0.80 9.22 4.19
CA TYR A 379 0.33 8.77 3.37
C TYR A 379 1.32 9.88 3.00
N HIS A 380 1.00 11.17 3.20
CA HIS A 380 1.96 12.27 3.15
C HIS A 380 2.49 12.60 4.55
N VAL A 381 3.33 11.71 5.07
CA VAL A 381 3.87 11.81 6.43
C VAL A 381 4.75 13.03 6.60
N ASN A 382 4.52 13.78 7.69
CA ASN A 382 5.34 14.91 8.11
C ASN A 382 6.27 14.55 9.29
N TYR A 383 5.83 13.69 10.21
CA TYR A 383 6.61 13.29 11.39
C TYR A 383 6.48 11.79 11.66
N LEU A 384 7.62 11.09 11.58
CA LEU A 384 7.68 9.62 11.65
C LEU A 384 7.48 9.05 13.06
N LEU A 385 7.76 9.83 14.10
CA LEU A 385 7.72 9.39 15.49
C LEU A 385 6.49 9.92 16.25
N ALA A 386 5.62 10.64 15.56
CA ALA A 386 4.37 11.13 16.12
C ALA A 386 3.18 10.40 15.50
N ILE A 387 2.17 10.11 16.32
CA ILE A 387 0.87 9.65 15.84
C ILE A 387 -0.03 10.84 15.55
N SER A 388 -0.99 10.67 14.62
CA SER A 388 -1.91 11.74 14.27
C SER A 388 -2.76 12.18 15.46
N SER A 389 -2.58 13.43 15.84
CA SER A 389 -3.28 14.11 16.94
C SER A 389 -4.75 14.38 16.64
N ARG A 390 -5.15 14.29 15.34
CA ARG A 390 -6.56 14.40 14.94
C ARG A 390 -7.44 13.35 15.57
N PHE A 391 -6.87 12.20 15.92
CA PHE A 391 -7.62 11.08 16.48
C PHE A 391 -7.50 10.99 18.00
N GLY A 392 -6.63 11.80 18.64
CA GLY A 392 -6.43 11.84 20.08
C GLY A 392 -4.98 11.86 20.52
N THR A 393 -4.75 11.56 21.78
CA THR A 393 -3.44 11.60 22.44
C THR A 393 -2.68 10.26 22.32
N PRO A 394 -1.35 10.27 22.56
CA PRO A 394 -0.56 9.05 22.64
C PRO A 394 -1.11 8.02 23.64
N GLU A 395 -1.60 8.45 24.80
CA GLU A 395 -2.18 7.57 25.81
C GLU A 395 -3.50 6.96 25.35
N GLU A 396 -4.33 7.71 24.61
CA GLU A 396 -5.56 7.17 24.01
C GLU A 396 -5.26 6.12 22.95
N PHE A 397 -4.21 6.30 22.15
CA PHE A 397 -3.77 5.29 21.19
C PHE A 397 -3.19 4.06 21.90
N LYS A 398 -2.36 4.23 22.96
CA LYS A 398 -1.91 3.11 23.82
C LYS A 398 -3.11 2.35 24.39
N ASN A 399 -4.15 3.05 24.84
CA ASN A 399 -5.37 2.43 25.36
C ASN A 399 -6.14 1.64 24.28
N LEU A 400 -6.18 2.14 23.05
CA LEU A 400 -6.77 1.42 21.92
C LEU A 400 -6.02 0.11 21.66
N ILE A 401 -4.69 0.15 21.57
CA ILE A 401 -3.86 -1.04 21.34
C ILE A 401 -4.03 -2.05 22.48
N ASP A 402 -4.02 -1.57 23.73
CA ASP A 402 -4.24 -2.43 24.91
C ASP A 402 -5.60 -3.14 24.86
N LYS A 403 -6.66 -2.43 24.43
CA LYS A 403 -7.99 -3.03 24.19
C LYS A 403 -7.99 -4.00 23.02
N CYS A 404 -7.23 -3.76 21.94
CA CYS A 404 -7.04 -4.73 20.86
C CYS A 404 -6.45 -6.04 21.39
N HIS A 405 -5.37 -5.96 22.16
CA HIS A 405 -4.71 -7.11 22.74
C HIS A 405 -5.61 -7.86 23.73
N LEU A 406 -6.37 -7.15 24.58
CA LEU A 406 -7.36 -7.76 25.48
C LEU A 406 -8.44 -8.56 24.74
N ASN A 407 -8.73 -8.16 23.48
CA ASN A 407 -9.65 -8.88 22.59
C ASN A 407 -8.97 -9.96 21.73
N GLY A 408 -7.66 -10.20 21.92
CA GLY A 408 -6.89 -11.17 21.15
C GLY A 408 -6.66 -10.74 19.69
N LEU A 409 -6.61 -9.44 19.43
CA LEU A 409 -6.36 -8.86 18.11
C LEU A 409 -4.94 -8.36 18.00
N TYR A 410 -4.20 -8.84 16.99
CA TYR A 410 -2.90 -8.31 16.60
C TYR A 410 -3.06 -6.90 16.02
N VAL A 411 -2.10 -6.03 16.29
CA VAL A 411 -2.07 -4.66 15.77
C VAL A 411 -0.95 -4.52 14.76
N ILE A 412 -1.32 -4.30 13.51
CA ILE A 412 -0.42 -4.02 12.39
C ILE A 412 -0.57 -2.53 12.07
N MET A 413 0.53 -1.85 11.85
CA MET A 413 0.56 -0.44 11.50
C MET A 413 1.14 -0.24 10.11
N ASP A 414 0.52 0.63 9.30
CA ASP A 414 1.12 1.05 8.03
C ASP A 414 2.32 1.94 8.28
N LEU A 415 3.45 1.60 7.65
CA LEU A 415 4.67 2.39 7.63
C LEU A 415 4.87 2.98 6.23
N VAL A 416 4.81 4.29 6.14
CA VAL A 416 5.14 5.03 4.92
C VAL A 416 6.62 5.41 4.98
N HIS A 417 7.48 4.49 4.60
CA HIS A 417 8.93 4.68 4.50
C HIS A 417 9.42 4.71 3.05
N SER A 418 8.50 4.68 2.10
CA SER A 418 8.75 4.85 0.66
C SER A 418 8.97 6.31 0.29
N HIS A 419 8.26 7.22 0.94
CA HIS A 419 8.27 8.66 0.66
C HIS A 419 7.81 9.47 1.87
N ALA A 420 7.91 10.79 1.78
CA ALA A 420 7.37 11.72 2.76
C ALA A 420 6.70 12.93 2.07
N SER A 421 5.97 13.71 2.85
CA SER A 421 5.35 14.96 2.38
C SER A 421 6.36 15.91 1.73
N SER A 422 5.99 16.51 0.61
CA SER A 422 6.76 17.58 -0.03
C SER A 422 6.59 18.95 0.67
N ASN A 423 5.74 19.04 1.69
CA ASN A 423 5.47 20.28 2.42
C ASN A 423 6.76 20.89 2.96
N VAL A 424 7.00 22.17 2.63
CA VAL A 424 8.19 22.92 3.05
C VAL A 424 8.01 23.64 4.38
N ASN A 425 6.78 23.78 4.89
CA ASN A 425 6.47 24.46 6.13
C ASN A 425 6.40 23.49 7.31
N ASP A 426 6.06 22.23 7.05
CA ASP A 426 5.96 21.16 8.03
C ASP A 426 6.72 19.90 7.59
N GLY A 427 7.35 19.22 8.53
CA GLY A 427 8.07 17.97 8.29
C GLY A 427 9.54 18.19 7.88
N PHE A 428 10.06 17.28 7.05
CA PHE A 428 11.50 17.12 6.84
C PHE A 428 12.04 17.91 5.64
N ASN A 429 11.16 18.26 4.68
CA ASN A 429 11.59 18.89 3.43
C ASN A 429 12.09 20.32 3.70
N TYR A 430 13.29 20.63 3.22
CA TYR A 430 13.99 21.89 3.48
C TYR A 430 14.13 22.25 4.97
N TRP A 431 14.15 21.27 5.87
CA TRP A 431 14.19 21.52 7.31
C TRP A 431 15.42 22.32 7.73
N ASP A 432 16.60 22.00 7.17
CA ASP A 432 17.87 22.71 7.44
C ASP A 432 18.27 23.66 6.29
N GLY A 433 17.33 23.97 5.40
CA GLY A 433 17.55 24.78 4.21
C GLY A 433 18.00 24.00 2.98
N THR A 434 18.26 22.69 3.10
CA THR A 434 18.62 21.83 1.98
C THR A 434 17.47 20.90 1.61
N ASP A 435 17.39 20.49 0.35
CA ASP A 435 16.38 19.55 -0.14
C ASP A 435 16.82 18.08 -0.02
N PHE A 436 17.99 17.84 0.58
CA PHE A 436 18.63 16.53 0.64
C PHE A 436 19.01 16.05 2.05
N LEU A 437 18.45 16.65 3.11
CA LEU A 437 18.78 16.28 4.50
C LEU A 437 18.60 14.77 4.76
N TYR A 438 17.42 14.24 4.43
CA TYR A 438 17.08 12.81 4.51
C TYR A 438 16.68 12.22 3.15
N PHE A 439 16.62 13.06 2.13
CA PHE A 439 16.10 12.73 0.81
C PHE A 439 17.22 12.72 -0.23
N HIS A 440 16.93 12.25 -1.42
CA HIS A 440 17.77 12.59 -2.57
C HIS A 440 17.55 14.07 -2.92
N GLY A 441 18.61 14.77 -3.34
CA GLY A 441 18.50 16.15 -3.84
C GLY A 441 17.94 16.22 -5.27
N GLY A 442 17.38 17.38 -5.62
CA GLY A 442 16.88 17.67 -6.95
C GLY A 442 15.76 16.74 -7.42
N GLU A 443 15.73 16.45 -8.72
CA GLU A 443 14.68 15.62 -9.32
C GLU A 443 14.68 14.17 -8.83
N LYS A 444 15.84 13.61 -8.50
CA LYS A 444 15.93 12.26 -7.93
C LYS A 444 15.17 12.13 -6.59
N GLY A 445 15.02 13.24 -5.86
CA GLY A 445 14.33 13.30 -4.59
C GLY A 445 12.82 13.55 -4.71
N LYS A 446 12.24 13.52 -5.91
CA LYS A 446 10.83 13.79 -6.14
C LYS A 446 10.10 12.56 -6.69
N HIS A 447 8.99 12.22 -6.10
CA HIS A 447 8.05 11.27 -6.68
C HIS A 447 7.01 12.05 -7.48
N VAL A 448 7.16 12.08 -8.81
CA VAL A 448 6.39 12.98 -9.70
C VAL A 448 4.89 12.72 -9.68
N GLN A 449 4.46 11.47 -9.49
CA GLN A 449 3.04 11.10 -9.47
C GLN A 449 2.35 11.49 -8.16
N TRP A 450 3.10 11.49 -7.04
CA TRP A 450 2.53 11.69 -5.69
C TRP A 450 2.89 13.04 -5.07
N ASP A 451 3.62 13.87 -5.78
CA ASP A 451 4.14 15.14 -5.25
C ASP A 451 4.75 14.98 -3.85
N SER A 452 5.65 14.00 -3.71
CA SER A 452 6.27 13.62 -2.45
C SER A 452 7.79 13.56 -2.58
N LYS A 453 8.48 13.45 -1.42
CA LYS A 453 9.95 13.37 -1.34
C LYS A 453 10.41 11.92 -1.15
N LEU A 454 11.45 11.53 -1.88
CA LEU A 454 12.04 10.18 -1.85
C LEU A 454 13.25 10.14 -0.93
N TYR A 455 13.24 9.21 0.02
CA TYR A 455 14.33 9.01 0.99
C TYR A 455 15.61 8.55 0.32
N ASN A 456 16.75 9.05 0.84
CA ASN A 456 18.09 8.58 0.46
C ASN A 456 18.51 7.42 1.39
N TYR A 457 18.21 6.20 1.01
CA TYR A 457 18.54 5.01 1.81
C TYR A 457 20.05 4.70 1.90
N ALA A 458 20.88 5.35 1.09
CA ALA A 458 22.34 5.29 1.23
C ALA A 458 22.86 6.14 2.41
N SER A 459 22.06 7.11 2.90
CA SER A 459 22.41 7.96 4.03
C SER A 459 22.24 7.22 5.36
N ILE A 460 23.28 7.18 6.15
CA ILE A 460 23.26 6.52 7.46
C ILE A 460 22.26 7.19 8.43
N GLU A 461 22.07 8.50 8.33
CA GLU A 461 21.15 9.22 9.20
C GLU A 461 19.69 9.04 8.75
N THR A 462 19.44 8.84 7.45
CA THR A 462 18.14 8.39 6.94
C THR A 462 17.80 7.00 7.49
N LEU A 463 18.75 6.06 7.42
CA LEU A 463 18.57 4.72 8.02
C LEU A 463 18.30 4.82 9.53
N ARG A 464 19.05 5.70 10.25
CA ARG A 464 18.87 5.91 11.69
C ARG A 464 17.44 6.37 12.02
N LEU A 465 16.93 7.35 11.30
CA LEU A 465 15.58 7.89 11.50
C LEU A 465 14.49 6.85 11.23
N LEU A 466 14.56 6.19 10.05
CA LEU A 466 13.55 5.22 9.63
C LEU A 466 13.56 3.97 10.53
N LEU A 467 14.73 3.43 10.87
CA LEU A 467 14.82 2.26 11.76
C LEU A 467 14.42 2.60 13.20
N SER A 468 14.69 3.85 13.65
CA SER A 468 14.25 4.29 14.98
C SER A 468 12.74 4.39 15.09
N SER A 469 12.04 4.79 14.03
CA SER A 469 10.58 4.82 14.06
C SER A 469 9.98 3.41 14.19
N CYS A 470 10.56 2.39 13.53
CA CYS A 470 10.11 1.01 13.70
C CYS A 470 10.22 0.56 15.17
N VAL A 471 11.37 0.81 15.81
CA VAL A 471 11.60 0.41 17.21
C VAL A 471 10.71 1.21 18.17
N TYR A 472 10.52 2.50 17.87
CA TYR A 472 9.66 3.37 18.66
C TYR A 472 8.22 2.83 18.74
N TYR A 473 7.61 2.48 17.61
CA TYR A 473 6.26 1.93 17.60
C TYR A 473 6.17 0.53 18.25
N LEU A 474 7.20 -0.30 18.09
CA LEU A 474 7.25 -1.61 18.76
C LEU A 474 7.36 -1.48 20.28
N ASN A 475 8.14 -0.53 20.78
CA ASN A 475 8.42 -0.38 22.21
C ASN A 475 7.38 0.49 22.93
N GLU A 476 7.11 1.69 22.40
CA GLU A 476 6.24 2.68 23.04
C GLU A 476 4.75 2.34 22.88
N PHE A 477 4.37 1.86 21.70
CA PHE A 477 2.96 1.55 21.41
C PHE A 477 2.67 0.04 21.39
N ARG A 478 3.70 -0.82 21.49
CA ARG A 478 3.56 -2.27 21.51
C ARG A 478 2.80 -2.83 20.30
N VAL A 479 2.91 -2.21 19.13
CA VAL A 479 2.36 -2.80 17.91
C VAL A 479 2.96 -4.17 17.63
N ASP A 480 2.26 -5.03 16.89
CA ASP A 480 2.64 -6.41 16.64
C ASP A 480 3.25 -6.61 15.25
N GLY A 481 3.29 -5.58 14.46
CA GLY A 481 3.90 -5.65 13.13
C GLY A 481 3.59 -4.44 12.26
N PHE A 482 4.06 -4.53 11.02
CA PHE A 482 3.98 -3.45 10.07
C PHE A 482 3.59 -3.92 8.67
N ARG A 483 2.80 -3.11 7.97
CA ARG A 483 2.68 -3.16 6.52
C ARG A 483 3.52 -2.02 5.95
N PHE A 484 4.50 -2.35 5.12
CA PHE A 484 5.32 -1.37 4.41
C PHE A 484 4.60 -0.94 3.14
N ASP A 485 4.30 0.35 3.11
CA ASP A 485 3.64 1.00 2.00
C ASP A 485 4.55 1.11 0.78
N CYS A 486 4.00 0.85 -0.41
CA CYS A 486 4.64 1.08 -1.70
C CYS A 486 6.05 0.48 -1.86
N VAL A 487 6.26 -0.77 -1.43
CA VAL A 487 7.54 -1.47 -1.56
C VAL A 487 8.00 -1.53 -3.02
N THR A 488 7.09 -1.68 -3.99
CA THR A 488 7.45 -1.63 -5.41
C THR A 488 8.07 -0.29 -5.79
N SER A 489 7.54 0.84 -5.32
CA SER A 489 8.13 2.15 -5.56
C SER A 489 9.53 2.28 -4.96
N MET A 490 9.80 1.60 -3.84
CA MET A 490 11.13 1.58 -3.23
C MET A 490 12.13 0.75 -4.04
N LEU A 491 11.71 -0.41 -4.55
CA LEU A 491 12.60 -1.38 -5.21
C LEU A 491 13.09 -0.95 -6.60
N TYR A 492 12.46 0.05 -7.22
CA TYR A 492 12.80 0.44 -8.59
C TYR A 492 12.92 1.94 -8.75
N LYS A 493 13.96 2.38 -9.48
CA LYS A 493 14.24 3.80 -9.76
C LYS A 493 13.17 4.49 -10.63
N HIS A 494 12.35 3.72 -11.35
CA HIS A 494 11.17 4.20 -12.06
C HIS A 494 9.90 4.21 -11.18
N HIS A 495 10.00 3.78 -9.91
CA HIS A 495 8.94 3.78 -8.90
C HIS A 495 7.65 3.03 -9.32
N GLY A 496 7.69 2.19 -10.34
CA GLY A 496 6.50 1.54 -10.93
C GLY A 496 5.64 2.45 -11.80
N ILE A 497 6.04 3.71 -12.00
CA ILE A 497 5.28 4.70 -12.79
C ILE A 497 5.33 4.28 -14.26
N ASP A 498 4.16 4.16 -14.89
CA ASP A 498 4.00 3.77 -16.30
C ASP A 498 4.76 2.50 -16.69
N TYR A 499 5.06 1.63 -15.72
CA TYR A 499 5.78 0.39 -15.93
C TYR A 499 4.90 -0.84 -15.67
N ASN A 500 4.71 -1.67 -16.71
CA ASN A 500 3.94 -2.90 -16.61
C ASN A 500 4.86 -4.09 -16.42
N PHE A 501 4.88 -4.66 -15.24
CA PHE A 501 5.63 -5.88 -14.96
C PHE A 501 4.99 -7.09 -15.65
N THR A 502 5.79 -7.74 -16.51
CA THR A 502 5.33 -8.92 -17.27
C THR A 502 5.60 -10.24 -16.55
N GLY A 503 6.43 -10.21 -15.50
CA GLY A 503 6.93 -11.38 -14.80
C GLY A 503 8.20 -11.98 -15.44
N ASN A 504 8.82 -11.24 -16.36
CA ASN A 504 10.14 -11.58 -16.86
C ASN A 504 11.18 -11.29 -15.78
N TYR A 505 12.03 -12.26 -15.46
CA TYR A 505 13.02 -12.13 -14.38
C TYR A 505 14.07 -11.04 -14.63
N GLN A 506 14.33 -10.64 -15.90
CA GLN A 506 15.19 -9.50 -16.22
C GLN A 506 14.66 -8.19 -15.62
N GLU A 507 13.36 -8.05 -15.43
CA GLU A 507 12.72 -6.85 -14.86
C GLU A 507 13.13 -6.60 -13.41
N TYR A 508 13.49 -7.66 -12.69
CA TYR A 508 13.82 -7.62 -11.26
C TYR A 508 15.30 -7.37 -10.96
N PHE A 509 16.18 -7.52 -11.95
CA PHE A 509 17.62 -7.54 -11.74
C PHE A 509 18.38 -6.65 -12.75
N ASN A 510 17.70 -5.67 -13.35
CA ASN A 510 18.29 -4.71 -14.28
C ASN A 510 18.82 -3.46 -13.54
N GLU A 511 19.25 -2.45 -14.32
CA GLU A 511 19.78 -1.17 -13.82
C GLU A 511 18.75 -0.29 -13.09
N PHE A 512 17.45 -0.59 -13.24
CA PHE A 512 16.38 0.13 -12.54
C PHE A 512 16.15 -0.40 -11.11
N PHE A 513 16.71 -1.56 -10.78
CA PHE A 513 16.63 -2.05 -9.41
C PHE A 513 17.36 -1.11 -8.45
N ASP A 514 16.70 -0.72 -7.36
CA ASP A 514 17.28 0.12 -6.30
C ASP A 514 17.84 -0.76 -5.17
N GLU A 515 19.15 -0.88 -5.14
CA GLU A 515 19.83 -1.73 -4.17
C GLU A 515 19.79 -1.13 -2.76
N GLU A 516 19.91 0.20 -2.61
CA GLU A 516 19.97 0.86 -1.31
C GLU A 516 18.65 0.69 -0.54
N SER A 517 17.52 0.90 -1.21
CA SER A 517 16.20 0.68 -0.62
C SER A 517 15.97 -0.79 -0.26
N SER A 518 16.44 -1.71 -1.11
CA SER A 518 16.35 -3.15 -0.84
C SER A 518 17.13 -3.54 0.41
N ILE A 519 18.32 -2.98 0.61
CA ILE A 519 19.15 -3.19 1.81
C ILE A 519 18.46 -2.62 3.05
N TYR A 520 17.87 -1.42 2.94
CA TYR A 520 17.07 -0.85 4.02
C TYR A 520 15.95 -1.81 4.45
N LEU A 521 15.13 -2.32 3.52
CA LEU A 521 14.04 -3.24 3.80
C LEU A 521 14.52 -4.52 4.51
N MET A 522 15.65 -5.08 4.06
CA MET A 522 16.25 -6.25 4.71
C MET A 522 16.72 -5.96 6.14
N ILE A 523 17.33 -4.79 6.37
CA ILE A 523 17.76 -4.37 7.71
C ILE A 523 16.55 -4.11 8.61
N ALA A 524 15.50 -3.47 8.10
CA ALA A 524 14.27 -3.23 8.83
C ALA A 524 13.59 -4.54 9.27
N ASN A 525 13.45 -5.51 8.36
CA ASN A 525 12.92 -6.84 8.70
C ASN A 525 13.78 -7.54 9.76
N THR A 526 15.12 -7.51 9.61
CA THR A 526 16.04 -8.07 10.61
C THR A 526 15.84 -7.44 11.98
N LEU A 527 15.74 -6.10 12.03
CA LEU A 527 15.54 -5.35 13.26
C LEU A 527 14.22 -5.68 13.93
N ILE A 528 13.13 -5.62 13.16
CA ILE A 528 11.77 -5.84 13.67
C ILE A 528 11.66 -7.23 14.30
N HIS A 529 12.10 -8.27 13.60
CA HIS A 529 12.05 -9.65 14.11
C HIS A 529 13.06 -9.89 15.26
N LYS A 530 14.14 -9.12 15.32
CA LYS A 530 15.08 -9.19 16.45
C LYS A 530 14.49 -8.57 17.72
N ILE A 531 13.75 -7.47 17.61
CA ILE A 531 13.04 -6.81 18.73
C ILE A 531 11.82 -7.63 19.16
N ASN A 532 11.04 -8.10 18.18
CA ASN A 532 9.86 -8.91 18.42
C ASN A 532 9.82 -10.09 17.43
N PRO A 533 10.27 -11.30 17.83
CA PRO A 533 10.25 -12.48 16.96
C PRO A 533 8.86 -12.91 16.48
N GLU A 534 7.80 -12.51 17.20
CA GLU A 534 6.41 -12.76 16.82
C GLU A 534 5.81 -11.64 15.96
N ALA A 535 6.60 -10.62 15.58
CA ALA A 535 6.13 -9.56 14.70
C ALA A 535 5.69 -10.12 13.34
N ILE A 536 4.83 -9.34 12.68
CA ILE A 536 4.37 -9.60 11.31
C ILE A 536 4.83 -8.44 10.43
N THR A 537 5.55 -8.76 9.35
CA THR A 537 5.92 -7.78 8.35
C THR A 537 5.28 -8.11 7.01
N ILE A 538 4.66 -7.11 6.39
CA ILE A 538 3.88 -7.23 5.16
C ILE A 538 4.45 -6.25 4.14
N ALA A 539 4.75 -6.74 2.94
CA ALA A 539 5.16 -5.90 1.82
C ALA A 539 3.96 -5.60 0.91
N GLU A 540 3.68 -4.33 0.68
CA GLU A 540 2.86 -3.96 -0.46
C GLU A 540 3.74 -3.95 -1.71
N GLU A 541 3.78 -5.08 -2.39
CA GLU A 541 4.65 -5.34 -3.53
C GLU A 541 3.85 -5.99 -4.66
N PHE A 542 3.79 -5.34 -5.82
CA PHE A 542 2.99 -5.79 -6.96
C PHE A 542 3.81 -6.15 -8.20
N SER A 543 5.13 -5.89 -8.21
CA SER A 543 5.98 -6.28 -9.35
C SER A 543 6.11 -7.80 -9.49
N GLY A 544 6.02 -8.51 -8.37
CA GLY A 544 6.27 -9.94 -8.27
C GLY A 544 7.75 -10.27 -8.10
N MET A 545 8.54 -9.37 -7.49
CA MET A 545 9.94 -9.59 -7.14
C MET A 545 10.12 -10.90 -6.38
N PRO A 546 11.00 -11.81 -6.83
CA PRO A 546 11.26 -13.06 -6.13
C PRO A 546 11.90 -12.86 -4.76
N GLY A 547 11.42 -13.61 -3.77
CA GLY A 547 12.02 -13.66 -2.45
C GLY A 547 11.53 -12.58 -1.49
N ILE A 548 10.50 -11.80 -1.83
CA ILE A 548 9.95 -10.77 -0.93
C ILE A 548 9.56 -11.40 0.41
N ALA A 549 8.72 -12.42 0.40
CA ALA A 549 8.26 -13.11 1.61
C ALA A 549 9.08 -14.40 1.89
N ARG A 550 10.42 -14.28 1.74
CA ARG A 550 11.36 -15.35 2.07
C ARG A 550 12.42 -14.87 3.06
N PRO A 551 12.93 -15.76 3.93
CA PRO A 551 14.03 -15.45 4.84
C PRO A 551 15.26 -14.88 4.12
N ILE A 552 15.96 -13.96 4.78
CA ILE A 552 17.20 -13.36 4.25
C ILE A 552 18.28 -14.42 4.05
N GLU A 553 18.35 -15.41 4.94
CA GLU A 553 19.30 -16.52 4.88
C GLU A 553 19.10 -17.39 3.64
N GLU A 554 17.89 -17.42 3.09
CA GLU A 554 17.52 -18.13 1.87
C GLU A 554 17.75 -17.30 0.60
N GLY A 555 18.16 -16.04 0.74
CA GLY A 555 18.34 -15.07 -0.34
C GLY A 555 17.18 -14.11 -0.52
N GLY A 556 16.20 -14.10 0.39
CA GLY A 556 15.02 -13.23 0.36
C GLY A 556 15.20 -11.86 1.01
N PHE A 557 14.07 -11.15 1.23
CA PHE A 557 14.01 -9.82 1.85
C PHE A 557 13.59 -9.85 3.32
N GLY A 558 13.06 -10.97 3.80
CA GLY A 558 12.71 -11.17 5.21
C GLY A 558 11.29 -10.77 5.60
N PHE A 559 10.39 -10.41 4.67
CA PHE A 559 8.98 -10.20 4.98
C PHE A 559 8.27 -11.51 5.30
N ASP A 560 7.23 -11.44 6.14
CA ASP A 560 6.35 -12.59 6.40
C ASP A 560 5.32 -12.80 5.30
N TYR A 561 4.82 -11.71 4.71
CA TYR A 561 3.76 -11.73 3.69
C TYR A 561 4.01 -10.68 2.61
N SER A 562 3.49 -10.96 1.40
CA SER A 562 3.29 -9.99 0.33
C SER A 562 1.80 -9.83 0.03
N MET A 563 1.35 -8.64 -0.34
CA MET A 563 -0.04 -8.39 -0.72
C MET A 563 -0.30 -8.89 -2.15
N ASN A 564 -1.42 -9.59 -2.37
CA ASN A 564 -1.78 -10.14 -3.68
C ASN A 564 -2.74 -9.21 -4.44
N MET A 565 -2.23 -8.09 -4.91
CA MET A 565 -3.00 -7.07 -5.63
C MET A 565 -3.60 -7.58 -6.94
N LYS A 566 -2.97 -8.57 -7.59
CA LYS A 566 -3.44 -9.17 -8.85
C LYS A 566 -4.88 -9.72 -8.77
N ILE A 567 -5.34 -10.08 -7.58
CA ILE A 567 -6.71 -10.56 -7.36
C ILE A 567 -7.71 -9.41 -7.55
N CYS A 568 -7.44 -8.24 -6.99
CA CYS A 568 -8.29 -7.05 -7.12
C CYS A 568 -8.42 -6.63 -8.59
N ASP A 569 -7.29 -6.51 -9.29
CA ASP A 569 -7.25 -6.12 -10.70
C ASP A 569 -7.99 -7.13 -11.58
N LYS A 570 -7.89 -8.42 -11.26
CA LYS A 570 -8.59 -9.46 -11.99
C LYS A 570 -10.11 -9.35 -11.82
N TRP A 571 -10.61 -9.16 -10.59
CA TRP A 571 -12.04 -8.99 -10.37
C TRP A 571 -12.56 -7.69 -10.97
N LYS A 572 -11.79 -6.60 -10.88
CA LYS A 572 -12.10 -5.33 -11.56
C LYS A 572 -12.26 -5.55 -13.06
N HIS A 573 -11.27 -6.16 -13.72
CA HIS A 573 -11.32 -6.49 -15.15
C HIS A 573 -12.56 -7.33 -15.50
N PHE A 574 -12.83 -8.40 -14.75
CA PHE A 574 -13.98 -9.26 -15.05
C PHE A 574 -15.31 -8.55 -14.89
N LEU A 575 -15.44 -7.69 -13.90
CA LEU A 575 -16.70 -6.98 -13.62
C LEU A 575 -16.95 -5.79 -14.53
N ILE A 576 -15.91 -5.17 -15.06
CA ILE A 576 -16.02 -4.00 -15.96
C ILE A 576 -16.07 -4.44 -17.43
N ASP A 577 -15.14 -5.28 -17.84
CA ASP A 577 -14.86 -5.52 -19.25
C ASP A 577 -15.57 -6.76 -19.80
N LEU A 578 -16.04 -7.67 -18.93
CA LEU A 578 -16.63 -8.93 -19.34
C LEU A 578 -18.06 -9.13 -18.83
N LYS A 579 -18.89 -9.75 -19.66
CA LYS A 579 -20.16 -10.31 -19.21
C LYS A 579 -19.90 -11.61 -18.44
N ASP A 580 -20.79 -11.96 -17.49
CA ASP A 580 -20.64 -13.15 -16.64
C ASP A 580 -20.42 -14.45 -17.45
N GLU A 581 -21.12 -14.59 -18.58
CA GLU A 581 -21.00 -15.75 -19.47
C GLU A 581 -19.63 -15.87 -20.14
N ASN A 582 -18.85 -14.78 -20.19
CA ASN A 582 -17.54 -14.73 -20.83
C ASN A 582 -16.39 -14.86 -19.82
N TRP A 583 -16.70 -15.04 -18.53
CA TRP A 583 -15.65 -15.24 -17.54
C TRP A 583 -14.89 -16.54 -17.79
N ASP A 584 -13.56 -16.46 -17.75
CA ASP A 584 -12.66 -17.58 -17.93
C ASP A 584 -12.31 -18.21 -16.57
N MET A 585 -12.79 -19.44 -16.34
CA MET A 585 -12.58 -20.17 -15.09
C MET A 585 -11.11 -20.56 -14.88
N GLY A 586 -10.40 -20.85 -15.95
CA GLY A 586 -8.97 -21.13 -15.91
C GLY A 586 -8.16 -19.89 -15.50
N ASN A 587 -8.53 -18.72 -16.04
CA ASN A 587 -7.88 -17.46 -15.72
C ASN A 587 -8.13 -17.01 -14.26
N ILE A 588 -9.36 -17.20 -13.74
CA ILE A 588 -9.67 -16.97 -12.30
C ILE A 588 -8.74 -17.83 -11.45
N LEU A 589 -8.70 -19.12 -11.69
CA LEU A 589 -7.89 -20.05 -10.91
C LEU A 589 -6.39 -19.74 -11.02
N TYR A 590 -5.93 -19.44 -12.24
CA TYR A 590 -4.54 -19.04 -12.46
C TYR A 590 -4.17 -17.81 -11.61
N THR A 591 -5.00 -16.77 -11.63
CA THR A 591 -4.74 -15.56 -10.84
C THR A 591 -4.70 -15.84 -9.33
N LEU A 592 -5.60 -16.67 -8.83
CA LEU A 592 -5.68 -17.02 -7.41
C LEU A 592 -4.55 -17.93 -6.94
N THR A 593 -4.01 -18.79 -7.83
CA THR A 593 -3.06 -19.84 -7.43
C THR A 593 -1.64 -19.65 -7.98
N ASN A 594 -1.44 -18.76 -8.97
CA ASN A 594 -0.12 -18.48 -9.53
C ASN A 594 0.67 -17.57 -8.58
N ARG A 595 1.29 -18.19 -7.59
CA ARG A 595 2.11 -17.57 -6.56
C ARG A 595 3.50 -18.15 -6.57
N ARG A 596 4.47 -17.41 -6.03
CA ARG A 596 5.83 -17.92 -5.88
C ARG A 596 5.89 -18.99 -4.82
N TYR A 597 6.72 -19.98 -5.05
CA TYR A 597 6.86 -21.12 -4.15
C TYR A 597 7.39 -20.69 -2.78
N ASN A 598 6.73 -21.18 -1.73
CA ASN A 598 7.04 -20.88 -0.33
C ASN A 598 6.99 -19.39 0.07
N GLU A 599 6.40 -18.53 -0.74
CA GLU A 599 6.08 -17.17 -0.34
C GLU A 599 4.62 -17.10 0.11
N LYS A 600 4.38 -16.40 1.23
CA LYS A 600 3.03 -16.24 1.78
C LYS A 600 2.41 -14.95 1.27
N TYR A 601 1.12 -15.03 0.92
CA TYR A 601 0.37 -13.91 0.37
C TYR A 601 -0.87 -13.59 1.21
N ILE A 602 -1.22 -12.30 1.24
CA ILE A 602 -2.50 -11.81 1.75
C ILE A 602 -3.46 -11.70 0.58
N SER A 603 -4.56 -12.46 0.63
CA SER A 603 -5.63 -12.39 -0.36
C SER A 603 -6.64 -11.31 0.01
N TYR A 604 -7.12 -10.56 -0.97
CA TYR A 604 -8.22 -9.61 -0.82
C TYR A 604 -8.86 -9.32 -2.17
N CYS A 605 -10.14 -8.96 -2.17
CA CYS A 605 -10.86 -8.59 -3.39
C CYS A 605 -10.78 -7.09 -3.65
N GLU A 606 -10.65 -6.32 -2.60
CA GLU A 606 -10.53 -4.87 -2.58
C GLU A 606 -9.91 -4.43 -1.25
N SER A 607 -9.12 -3.36 -1.27
CA SER A 607 -8.55 -2.66 -0.13
C SER A 607 -9.13 -1.24 -0.03
N HIS A 608 -8.47 -0.37 0.71
CA HIS A 608 -8.79 1.06 0.70
C HIS A 608 -8.62 1.68 -0.69
N ASP A 609 -7.66 1.25 -1.51
CA ASP A 609 -7.40 1.81 -2.84
C ASP A 609 -8.62 1.78 -3.74
N GLN A 610 -9.26 0.61 -3.89
CA GLN A 610 -10.44 0.45 -4.73
C GLN A 610 -11.66 1.18 -4.17
N SER A 611 -11.68 1.44 -2.86
CA SER A 611 -12.77 2.15 -2.20
C SER A 611 -12.66 3.67 -2.34
N PHE A 612 -11.44 4.22 -2.46
CA PHE A 612 -11.20 5.66 -2.58
C PHE A 612 -11.18 6.15 -4.02
N VAL A 613 -10.67 5.35 -4.94
CA VAL A 613 -10.36 5.83 -6.27
C VAL A 613 -11.33 5.27 -7.30
N GLY A 614 -12.03 6.16 -8.02
CA GLY A 614 -12.76 5.84 -9.23
C GLY A 614 -14.01 4.96 -9.08
N ASN A 615 -14.52 4.78 -7.86
CA ASN A 615 -15.70 3.91 -7.63
C ASN A 615 -15.51 2.45 -8.07
N TYR A 616 -14.32 1.89 -7.90
CA TYR A 616 -14.01 0.51 -8.28
C TYR A 616 -14.26 -0.52 -7.17
N SER A 617 -14.96 -0.14 -6.09
CA SER A 617 -15.34 -1.10 -5.06
C SER A 617 -16.28 -2.17 -5.62
N LEU A 618 -16.22 -3.39 -5.07
CA LEU A 618 -17.14 -4.47 -5.45
C LEU A 618 -18.60 -4.05 -5.33
N SER A 619 -18.91 -3.21 -4.33
CA SER A 619 -20.24 -2.63 -4.17
C SER A 619 -20.66 -1.83 -5.41
N SER A 620 -19.80 -0.94 -5.91
CA SER A 620 -20.11 -0.12 -7.08
C SER A 620 -20.20 -0.95 -8.36
N LEU A 621 -19.32 -1.90 -8.55
CA LEU A 621 -19.24 -2.72 -9.76
C LEU A 621 -20.37 -3.76 -9.84
N LEU A 622 -20.78 -4.35 -8.72
CA LEU A 622 -21.81 -5.38 -8.68
C LEU A 622 -23.22 -4.82 -8.65
N PHE A 623 -23.45 -3.72 -7.93
CA PHE A 623 -24.79 -3.20 -7.68
C PHE A 623 -25.12 -1.92 -8.44
N SER A 624 -24.13 -1.26 -9.03
CA SER A 624 -24.29 0.02 -9.73
C SER A 624 -25.07 1.04 -8.88
N SER A 625 -25.97 1.84 -9.45
CA SER A 625 -26.81 2.77 -8.70
C SER A 625 -27.86 2.09 -7.81
N GLU A 626 -28.19 0.83 -8.07
CA GLU A 626 -29.20 0.11 -7.28
C GLU A 626 -28.75 -0.13 -5.83
N ARG A 627 -27.44 -0.05 -5.56
CA ARG A 627 -26.92 -0.07 -4.19
C ARG A 627 -27.52 1.00 -3.27
N PHE A 628 -28.04 2.09 -3.84
CA PHE A 628 -28.67 3.16 -3.06
C PHE A 628 -30.20 3.02 -2.95
N TRP A 629 -30.85 2.43 -3.96
CA TRP A 629 -32.30 2.51 -4.10
C TRP A 629 -33.02 1.19 -3.85
N ASN A 630 -32.38 0.06 -4.13
CA ASN A 630 -33.02 -1.24 -4.12
C ASN A 630 -32.51 -2.22 -3.06
N MET A 631 -31.78 -1.72 -2.07
CA MET A 631 -31.29 -2.55 -0.96
C MET A 631 -32.33 -2.80 0.15
N SER A 632 -33.54 -2.24 0.08
CA SER A 632 -34.61 -2.57 1.00
C SER A 632 -35.14 -3.99 0.73
N ILE A 633 -35.33 -4.80 1.79
CA ILE A 633 -36.01 -6.12 1.66
C ILE A 633 -37.48 -6.01 1.27
N LYS A 634 -38.08 -4.83 1.43
CA LYS A 634 -39.46 -4.53 1.00
C LYS A 634 -39.55 -4.17 -0.48
N SER A 635 -38.47 -3.81 -1.12
CA SER A 635 -38.43 -3.57 -2.55
C SER A 635 -38.32 -4.90 -3.30
N PRO A 636 -38.90 -5.02 -4.50
CA PRO A 636 -38.70 -6.20 -5.34
C PRO A 636 -37.20 -6.43 -5.57
N GLU A 637 -36.79 -7.66 -5.59
CA GLU A 637 -35.45 -8.04 -5.94
C GLU A 637 -35.25 -7.89 -7.46
N THR A 638 -34.34 -6.99 -7.85
CA THR A 638 -33.98 -6.81 -9.26
C THR A 638 -32.95 -7.84 -9.69
N ILE A 639 -32.76 -7.99 -10.99
CA ILE A 639 -31.71 -8.86 -11.56
C ILE A 639 -30.30 -8.38 -11.09
N ILE A 640 -30.08 -7.06 -11.03
CA ILE A 640 -28.80 -6.48 -10.59
C ILE A 640 -28.54 -6.80 -9.12
N ILE A 641 -29.53 -6.60 -8.25
CA ILE A 641 -29.42 -6.94 -6.82
C ILE A 641 -29.17 -8.43 -6.63
N SER A 642 -29.97 -9.29 -7.31
CA SER A 642 -29.80 -10.74 -7.20
C SER A 642 -28.41 -11.19 -7.66
N ARG A 643 -27.97 -10.71 -8.83
CA ARG A 643 -26.61 -10.98 -9.36
C ARG A 643 -25.54 -10.50 -8.38
N GLY A 644 -25.64 -9.27 -7.92
CA GLY A 644 -24.65 -8.65 -7.03
C GLY A 644 -24.52 -9.40 -5.71
N MET A 645 -25.64 -9.77 -5.08
CA MET A 645 -25.66 -10.55 -3.83
C MET A 645 -25.02 -11.93 -4.00
N CYS A 646 -25.28 -12.62 -5.11
CA CYS A 646 -24.69 -13.92 -5.38
C CYS A 646 -23.20 -13.82 -5.66
N LEU A 647 -22.79 -12.96 -6.60
CA LEU A 647 -21.39 -12.84 -7.02
C LEU A 647 -20.50 -12.26 -5.91
N ASN A 648 -20.97 -11.31 -5.11
CA ASN A 648 -20.19 -10.81 -3.98
C ASN A 648 -19.78 -11.94 -3.03
N LYS A 649 -20.73 -12.80 -2.66
CA LYS A 649 -20.45 -13.97 -1.81
C LYS A 649 -19.44 -14.92 -2.43
N MET A 650 -19.62 -15.25 -3.72
CA MET A 650 -18.75 -16.19 -4.44
C MET A 650 -17.34 -15.65 -4.65
N ILE A 651 -17.21 -14.39 -5.09
CA ILE A 651 -15.91 -13.72 -5.31
C ILE A 651 -15.12 -13.68 -4.01
N ARG A 652 -15.76 -13.28 -2.91
CA ARG A 652 -15.11 -13.20 -1.60
C ARG A 652 -14.67 -14.57 -1.12
N LEU A 653 -15.53 -15.59 -1.19
CA LEU A 653 -15.19 -16.94 -0.71
C LEU A 653 -14.08 -17.60 -1.53
N ILE A 654 -14.09 -17.50 -2.86
CA ILE A 654 -13.05 -18.13 -3.68
C ILE A 654 -11.69 -17.43 -3.50
N SER A 655 -11.70 -16.09 -3.40
CA SER A 655 -10.48 -15.33 -3.12
C SER A 655 -9.95 -15.62 -1.71
N PHE A 656 -10.83 -15.70 -0.71
CA PHE A 656 -10.50 -16.10 0.65
C PHE A 656 -9.86 -17.49 0.70
N ALA A 657 -10.42 -18.45 -0.03
CA ALA A 657 -9.99 -19.85 0.01
C ALA A 657 -8.68 -20.10 -0.75
N LEU A 658 -8.48 -19.50 -1.92
CA LEU A 658 -7.36 -19.82 -2.82
C LEU A 658 -6.29 -18.74 -2.92
N GLY A 659 -6.61 -17.47 -2.59
CA GLY A 659 -5.76 -16.34 -2.93
C GLY A 659 -4.51 -16.16 -2.07
N GLY A 660 -4.40 -16.84 -0.92
CA GLY A 660 -3.25 -16.69 -0.02
C GLY A 660 -3.44 -17.36 1.33
N GLU A 661 -2.41 -17.32 2.15
CA GLU A 661 -2.39 -17.87 3.52
C GLU A 661 -3.05 -16.92 4.53
N ALA A 662 -3.13 -15.63 4.18
CA ALA A 662 -3.81 -14.59 4.96
C ALA A 662 -4.96 -13.96 4.16
N HIS A 663 -5.78 -13.17 4.84
CA HIS A 663 -6.90 -12.45 4.24
C HIS A 663 -7.02 -11.04 4.81
N LEU A 664 -7.40 -10.08 3.95
CA LEU A 664 -7.65 -8.70 4.32
C LEU A 664 -9.04 -8.26 3.87
N CYS A 665 -9.73 -7.53 4.73
CA CYS A 665 -10.98 -6.85 4.45
C CYS A 665 -10.89 -5.39 4.91
N PHE A 666 -11.08 -4.45 4.00
CA PHE A 666 -11.16 -3.03 4.35
C PHE A 666 -12.53 -2.71 4.96
N MET A 667 -12.56 -1.84 5.95
CA MET A 667 -13.78 -1.45 6.67
C MET A 667 -14.91 -1.03 5.73
N GLY A 668 -16.07 -1.65 5.89
CA GLY A 668 -17.27 -1.44 5.07
C GLY A 668 -17.40 -2.38 3.87
N ASN A 669 -16.32 -3.04 3.44
CA ASN A 669 -16.37 -3.99 2.33
C ASN A 669 -17.07 -5.30 2.73
N GLU A 670 -17.07 -5.64 4.02
CA GLU A 670 -17.73 -6.81 4.58
C GLU A 670 -19.24 -6.84 4.35
N PHE A 671 -19.86 -5.67 4.21
CA PHE A 671 -21.30 -5.57 3.90
C PHE A 671 -21.60 -4.87 2.57
N ALA A 672 -20.56 -4.62 1.75
CA ALA A 672 -20.63 -3.88 0.49
C ALA A 672 -21.19 -2.46 0.69
N CYS A 673 -20.57 -1.67 1.55
CA CYS A 673 -20.96 -0.27 1.80
C CYS A 673 -21.14 0.48 0.48
N PRO A 674 -22.29 1.14 0.26
CA PRO A 674 -22.59 1.78 -1.01
C PRO A 674 -21.86 3.09 -1.23
N ASP A 675 -21.41 3.73 -0.12
CA ASP A 675 -20.86 5.07 -0.19
C ASP A 675 -19.40 5.02 -0.68
N SER A 676 -19.11 5.84 -1.67
CA SER A 676 -17.72 6.16 -2.04
C SER A 676 -17.13 7.04 -0.94
N LEU A 677 -15.92 6.74 -0.53
CA LEU A 677 -15.21 7.57 0.43
C LEU A 677 -14.61 8.80 -0.27
N ASP A 678 -14.72 9.93 0.38
CA ASP A 678 -14.02 11.16 -0.01
C ASP A 678 -13.74 11.99 1.25
N PHE A 679 -12.59 12.67 1.26
CA PHE A 679 -12.18 13.48 2.39
C PHE A 679 -12.70 14.91 2.27
N PRO A 680 -12.83 15.65 3.40
CA PRO A 680 -13.14 17.06 3.36
C PRO A 680 -12.06 17.81 2.57
N LYS A 681 -12.46 18.42 1.47
CA LYS A 681 -11.61 19.19 0.57
C LYS A 681 -12.41 20.35 -0.03
N ARG A 682 -11.73 21.28 -0.66
CA ARG A 682 -12.37 22.50 -1.20
C ARG A 682 -13.51 22.19 -2.17
N GLU A 683 -13.33 21.19 -3.05
CA GLU A 683 -14.28 20.78 -4.09
C GLU A 683 -15.61 20.25 -3.52
N ASN A 684 -15.58 19.65 -2.32
CA ASN A 684 -16.77 19.16 -1.63
C ASN A 684 -17.19 20.05 -0.44
N HIS A 685 -16.73 21.33 -0.42
CA HIS A 685 -17.00 22.31 0.63
C HIS A 685 -16.59 21.83 2.04
N PHE A 686 -15.49 21.08 2.14
CA PHE A 686 -14.98 20.47 3.37
C PHE A 686 -16.00 19.57 4.08
N SER A 687 -16.86 18.92 3.31
CA SER A 687 -17.92 18.05 3.83
C SER A 687 -17.40 16.72 4.36
N PHE A 688 -17.83 16.37 5.55
CA PHE A 688 -17.59 15.05 6.15
C PHE A 688 -18.62 13.99 5.74
N SER A 689 -19.59 14.31 4.88
CA SER A 689 -20.67 13.37 4.51
C SER A 689 -20.16 12.07 3.89
N HIS A 690 -19.03 12.11 3.19
CA HIS A 690 -18.37 10.97 2.57
C HIS A 690 -17.14 10.47 3.34
N SER A 691 -16.78 11.12 4.45
CA SER A 691 -15.63 10.75 5.30
C SER A 691 -16.07 9.90 6.50
N ARG A 692 -16.91 8.89 6.24
CA ARG A 692 -17.49 8.04 7.29
C ARG A 692 -17.85 6.67 6.79
N ARG A 693 -18.12 5.74 7.71
CA ARG A 693 -18.68 4.42 7.38
C ARG A 693 -20.08 4.22 7.96
N ARG A 694 -20.96 3.78 7.12
CA ARG A 694 -22.39 3.64 7.38
C ARG A 694 -22.73 2.23 7.87
N TRP A 695 -22.19 1.82 9.04
CA TRP A 695 -22.56 0.52 9.64
C TRP A 695 -24.04 0.39 10.01
N ASP A 696 -24.73 1.50 10.19
CA ASP A 696 -26.20 1.52 10.31
C ASP A 696 -26.92 0.77 9.18
N LEU A 697 -26.32 0.72 7.99
CA LEU A 697 -26.89 0.03 6.85
C LEU A 697 -26.92 -1.50 7.04
N CYS A 698 -25.84 -2.08 7.57
CA CYS A 698 -25.80 -3.52 7.84
C CYS A 698 -26.54 -3.89 9.13
N ASP A 699 -26.64 -2.97 10.09
CA ASP A 699 -27.42 -3.17 11.33
C ASP A 699 -28.92 -3.06 11.09
N ASN A 700 -29.35 -2.40 10.02
CA ASN A 700 -30.77 -2.24 9.70
C ASN A 700 -31.36 -3.54 9.16
N LYS A 701 -32.24 -4.17 9.96
CA LYS A 701 -32.91 -5.43 9.63
C LYS A 701 -33.76 -5.38 8.34
N ASN A 702 -34.12 -4.19 7.87
CA ASN A 702 -34.91 -3.99 6.64
C ASN A 702 -34.04 -3.79 5.39
N LEU A 703 -32.70 -3.86 5.50
CA LEU A 703 -31.78 -3.70 4.38
C LEU A 703 -31.02 -5.00 4.08
N ARG A 704 -30.69 -5.19 2.79
CA ARG A 704 -30.03 -6.40 2.30
C ARG A 704 -28.54 -6.48 2.67
N TYR A 705 -27.92 -5.37 3.07
CA TYR A 705 -26.49 -5.33 3.51
C TYR A 705 -26.19 -6.31 4.64
N LYS A 706 -27.15 -6.54 5.54
CA LYS A 706 -27.02 -7.51 6.64
C LYS A 706 -26.65 -8.92 6.18
N TYR A 707 -27.09 -9.33 4.99
CA TYR A 707 -26.84 -10.67 4.47
C TYR A 707 -25.38 -10.85 4.04
N LEU A 708 -24.75 -9.81 3.49
CA LEU A 708 -23.34 -9.81 3.15
C LEU A 708 -22.47 -9.73 4.41
N TYR A 709 -22.87 -8.92 5.39
CA TYR A 709 -22.23 -8.87 6.70
C TYR A 709 -22.20 -10.24 7.39
N LYS A 710 -23.34 -10.95 7.36
CA LYS A 710 -23.45 -12.33 7.86
C LYS A 710 -22.54 -13.31 7.10
N TRP A 711 -22.40 -13.10 5.79
CA TRP A 711 -21.52 -13.92 4.97
C TRP A 711 -20.05 -13.75 5.35
N GLU A 712 -19.61 -12.55 5.67
CA GLU A 712 -18.26 -12.30 6.14
C GLU A 712 -17.97 -13.01 7.47
N ILE A 713 -18.91 -12.92 8.41
CA ILE A 713 -18.79 -13.61 9.71
C ILE A 713 -18.61 -15.11 9.50
N ILE A 714 -19.45 -15.72 8.67
CA ILE A 714 -19.42 -17.17 8.47
C ILE A 714 -18.18 -17.63 7.69
N MET A 715 -17.66 -16.81 6.77
CA MET A 715 -16.38 -17.09 6.08
C MET A 715 -15.21 -17.13 7.07
N ASN A 716 -15.13 -16.15 7.97
CA ASN A 716 -14.09 -16.11 8.98
C ASN A 716 -14.22 -17.28 9.96
N LEU A 717 -15.45 -17.66 10.33
CA LEU A 717 -15.75 -18.80 11.16
C LEU A 717 -15.39 -20.13 10.47
N LEU A 718 -15.60 -20.24 9.16
CA LEU A 718 -15.22 -21.42 8.38
C LEU A 718 -13.72 -21.71 8.54
N ASP A 719 -12.87 -20.71 8.44
CA ASP A 719 -11.43 -20.88 8.64
C ASP A 719 -11.07 -21.12 10.12
N GLU A 720 -11.77 -20.49 11.05
CA GLU A 720 -11.56 -20.72 12.48
C GLU A 720 -11.88 -22.18 12.87
N VAL A 721 -12.95 -22.73 12.31
CA VAL A 721 -13.36 -24.12 12.59
C VAL A 721 -12.45 -25.14 11.90
N PHE A 722 -12.15 -24.93 10.61
CA PHE A 722 -11.47 -25.96 9.80
C PHE A 722 -9.99 -25.71 9.57
N ASN A 723 -9.49 -24.51 9.85
CA ASN A 723 -8.09 -24.08 9.66
C ASN A 723 -7.55 -24.41 8.26
N PHE A 724 -8.40 -24.32 7.25
CA PHE A 724 -8.09 -24.81 5.90
C PHE A 724 -7.13 -23.91 5.12
N LYS A 725 -7.06 -22.61 5.44
CA LYS A 725 -6.22 -21.65 4.70
C LYS A 725 -4.74 -22.04 4.76
N LEU A 726 -4.28 -22.57 5.87
CA LEU A 726 -2.89 -22.98 6.08
C LEU A 726 -2.55 -24.34 5.46
N SER A 727 -3.56 -25.07 4.99
CA SER A 727 -3.30 -26.37 4.39
C SER A 727 -2.49 -26.25 3.11
N GLN A 728 -1.41 -27.03 3.03
CA GLN A 728 -0.62 -27.20 1.79
C GLN A 728 -1.34 -28.12 0.81
N GLU A 729 -2.29 -28.94 1.29
CA GLU A 729 -3.10 -29.81 0.44
C GLU A 729 -4.16 -28.99 -0.29
N GLN A 730 -3.91 -28.77 -1.55
CA GLN A 730 -4.84 -28.08 -2.46
C GLN A 730 -4.87 -28.80 -3.80
N TYR A 731 -6.07 -29.09 -4.29
CA TYR A 731 -6.24 -29.73 -5.59
C TYR A 731 -7.49 -29.22 -6.31
N ILE A 732 -7.28 -28.69 -7.53
CA ILE A 732 -8.36 -28.23 -8.40
C ILE A 732 -8.81 -29.43 -9.23
N SER A 733 -10.01 -29.96 -8.95
CA SER A 733 -10.56 -31.12 -9.65
C SER A 733 -11.39 -30.75 -10.89
N THR A 734 -12.04 -29.57 -10.88
CA THR A 734 -12.86 -29.12 -12.03
C THR A 734 -12.61 -27.64 -12.31
N LYS A 735 -12.42 -27.30 -13.58
CA LYS A 735 -12.48 -25.96 -14.16
C LYS A 735 -13.18 -26.05 -15.52
N HIS A 736 -14.50 -25.99 -15.51
CA HIS A 736 -15.28 -26.21 -16.72
C HIS A 736 -15.74 -24.90 -17.33
N GLU A 737 -15.22 -24.58 -18.52
CA GLU A 737 -15.43 -23.25 -19.13
C GLU A 737 -16.85 -23.03 -19.63
N GLU A 738 -17.51 -24.03 -20.18
CA GLU A 738 -18.89 -23.89 -20.69
C GLU A 738 -19.94 -23.89 -19.57
N ASP A 739 -19.73 -24.71 -18.54
CA ASP A 739 -20.63 -24.80 -17.40
C ASP A 739 -20.33 -23.77 -16.33
N LYS A 740 -19.17 -23.07 -16.41
CA LYS A 740 -18.69 -22.09 -15.43
C LYS A 740 -18.58 -22.69 -14.02
N VAL A 741 -18.17 -23.95 -13.92
CA VAL A 741 -18.06 -24.68 -12.67
C VAL A 741 -16.59 -24.83 -12.27
N ILE A 742 -16.31 -24.46 -11.02
CA ILE A 742 -15.02 -24.69 -10.38
C ILE A 742 -15.22 -25.59 -9.16
N THR A 743 -14.41 -26.64 -9.03
CA THR A 743 -14.35 -27.44 -7.80
C THR A 743 -12.90 -27.66 -7.38
N PHE A 744 -12.66 -27.56 -6.08
CA PHE A 744 -11.34 -27.81 -5.52
C PHE A 744 -11.43 -28.34 -4.08
N GLU A 745 -10.42 -29.11 -3.72
CA GLU A 745 -10.18 -29.53 -2.34
C GLU A 745 -9.10 -28.67 -1.70
N LYS A 746 -9.31 -28.25 -0.46
CA LYS A 746 -8.29 -27.57 0.35
C LYS A 746 -8.40 -28.03 1.80
N GLY A 747 -7.33 -28.64 2.31
CA GLY A 747 -7.39 -29.37 3.57
C GLY A 747 -8.43 -30.48 3.51
N ASP A 748 -9.32 -30.51 4.50
CA ASP A 748 -10.40 -31.48 4.59
C ASP A 748 -11.73 -31.02 3.95
N LEU A 749 -11.72 -29.89 3.27
CA LEU A 749 -12.91 -29.28 2.67
C LEU A 749 -12.91 -29.44 1.13
N LEU A 750 -14.12 -29.61 0.59
CA LEU A 750 -14.41 -29.60 -0.84
C LEU A 750 -15.26 -28.38 -1.16
N PHE A 751 -14.74 -27.49 -2.00
CA PHE A 751 -15.39 -26.27 -2.46
C PHE A 751 -15.97 -26.48 -3.84
N VAL A 752 -17.21 -26.02 -4.05
CA VAL A 752 -17.95 -26.14 -5.31
C VAL A 752 -18.57 -24.80 -5.67
N PHE A 753 -18.25 -24.30 -6.86
CA PHE A 753 -18.76 -23.01 -7.39
C PHE A 753 -19.44 -23.22 -8.74
N ASN A 754 -20.63 -22.70 -8.90
CA ASN A 754 -21.32 -22.56 -10.17
C ASN A 754 -21.44 -21.07 -10.53
N PHE A 755 -20.53 -20.52 -11.31
CA PHE A 755 -20.55 -19.14 -11.77
C PHE A 755 -21.49 -18.90 -12.96
N HIS A 756 -22.10 -19.96 -13.52
CA HIS A 756 -22.95 -19.80 -14.68
C HIS A 756 -24.14 -18.89 -14.38
N PRO A 757 -24.41 -17.87 -15.23
CA PRO A 757 -25.44 -16.87 -14.96
C PRO A 757 -26.86 -17.41 -14.88
N THR A 758 -27.18 -18.50 -15.61
CA THR A 758 -28.53 -19.02 -15.75
C THR A 758 -28.64 -20.53 -15.63
N LYS A 759 -27.57 -21.31 -15.96
CA LYS A 759 -27.65 -22.77 -15.91
C LYS A 759 -27.63 -23.27 -14.47
N ARG A 760 -28.56 -24.15 -14.16
CA ARG A 760 -28.58 -25.01 -12.98
C ARG A 760 -28.37 -26.45 -13.41
N PHE A 761 -27.75 -27.24 -12.57
CA PHE A 761 -27.45 -28.63 -12.86
C PHE A 761 -28.05 -29.54 -11.80
N GLU A 762 -28.93 -30.46 -12.19
CA GLU A 762 -29.67 -31.32 -11.25
C GLU A 762 -28.83 -32.50 -10.71
N ASN A 763 -27.88 -32.98 -11.47
CA ASN A 763 -27.03 -34.12 -11.14
C ASN A 763 -25.59 -33.90 -11.66
N TYR A 764 -24.99 -32.78 -11.27
CA TYR A 764 -23.61 -32.48 -11.69
C TYR A 764 -22.62 -33.40 -10.99
N THR A 765 -21.83 -34.15 -11.78
CA THR A 765 -20.84 -35.05 -11.24
C THR A 765 -19.56 -34.28 -10.87
N ILE A 766 -19.10 -34.44 -9.64
CA ILE A 766 -17.81 -33.91 -9.17
C ILE A 766 -16.96 -35.01 -8.58
N GLY A 767 -15.63 -34.88 -8.76
CA GLY A 767 -14.66 -35.81 -8.17
C GLY A 767 -14.33 -35.42 -6.72
N THR A 768 -14.00 -36.43 -5.91
CA THR A 768 -13.53 -36.25 -4.53
C THR A 768 -12.48 -37.30 -4.16
N LYS A 769 -11.54 -36.95 -3.26
CA LYS A 769 -10.55 -37.88 -2.74
C LYS A 769 -11.10 -38.80 -1.65
N TRP A 770 -12.26 -38.47 -1.07
CA TRP A 770 -12.85 -39.21 0.08
C TRP A 770 -13.96 -40.15 -0.36
N GLY A 771 -13.91 -41.38 0.12
CA GLY A 771 -14.89 -42.44 -0.19
C GLY A 771 -16.16 -42.39 0.63
N ASN A 772 -16.21 -41.57 1.67
CA ASN A 772 -17.37 -41.48 2.57
C ASN A 772 -18.37 -40.41 2.08
N LYS A 773 -19.59 -40.50 2.58
CA LYS A 773 -20.61 -39.48 2.35
C LYS A 773 -20.13 -38.10 2.75
N HIS A 774 -20.58 -37.08 2.02
CA HIS A 774 -20.23 -35.68 2.27
C HIS A 774 -21.43 -34.90 2.80
N LYS A 775 -21.15 -33.93 3.67
CA LYS A 775 -22.11 -33.02 4.27
C LYS A 775 -21.78 -31.59 3.88
N ILE A 776 -22.80 -30.77 3.54
CA ILE A 776 -22.61 -29.32 3.33
C ILE A 776 -22.43 -28.65 4.69
N VAL A 777 -21.37 -27.82 4.81
CA VAL A 777 -21.06 -27.01 5.99
C VAL A 777 -21.29 -25.52 5.74
N LEU A 778 -21.33 -25.10 4.48
CA LEU A 778 -21.66 -23.74 4.07
C LEU A 778 -22.32 -23.77 2.70
N ASP A 779 -23.41 -23.03 2.54
CA ASP A 779 -24.14 -22.88 1.28
C ASP A 779 -24.57 -21.43 1.09
N SER A 780 -24.17 -20.81 -0.03
CA SER A 780 -24.54 -19.44 -0.36
C SER A 780 -26.02 -19.27 -0.72
N ASP A 781 -26.74 -20.38 -0.97
CA ASP A 781 -28.16 -20.37 -1.29
C ASP A 781 -29.09 -20.40 -0.05
N GLU A 782 -28.51 -20.45 1.16
CA GLU A 782 -29.29 -20.35 2.39
C GLU A 782 -30.00 -18.99 2.52
N GLU A 783 -31.22 -18.98 3.02
CA GLU A 783 -32.05 -17.77 3.23
C GLU A 783 -31.36 -16.76 4.15
N ARG A 784 -30.58 -17.23 5.15
CA ARG A 784 -29.80 -16.35 6.04
C ARG A 784 -28.74 -15.51 5.33
N PHE A 785 -28.41 -15.83 4.06
CA PHE A 785 -27.51 -15.10 3.17
C PHE A 785 -28.23 -14.53 1.94
N MET A 786 -29.55 -14.38 2.01
CA MET A 786 -30.40 -13.97 0.90
C MET A 786 -30.34 -14.95 -0.30
N GLY A 787 -30.13 -16.23 -0.05
CA GLY A 787 -30.30 -17.30 -1.02
C GLY A 787 -31.76 -17.61 -1.25
N LYS A 788 -32.06 -18.48 -2.20
CA LYS A 788 -33.42 -18.88 -2.55
C LYS A 788 -33.89 -20.13 -1.77
N GLY A 789 -33.00 -20.73 -0.99
CA GLY A 789 -33.27 -21.98 -0.28
C GLY A 789 -33.69 -23.14 -1.21
N ILE A 790 -33.15 -23.14 -2.44
CA ILE A 790 -33.46 -24.18 -3.44
C ILE A 790 -32.88 -25.52 -2.99
N LEU A 791 -31.73 -25.49 -2.35
CA LEU A 791 -31.13 -26.65 -1.73
C LEU A 791 -31.86 -26.92 -0.41
N LYS A 792 -32.96 -27.63 -0.47
CA LYS A 792 -33.73 -28.07 0.71
C LYS A 792 -33.04 -29.13 1.54
N TYR A 793 -31.77 -29.29 1.31
CA TYR A 793 -30.93 -30.30 1.97
C TYR A 793 -30.33 -29.74 3.24
N GLY A 794 -30.97 -29.28 4.16
CA GLY A 794 -30.35 -28.78 5.40
C GLY A 794 -29.00 -29.46 5.71
N HIS A 795 -28.22 -28.86 6.55
CA HIS A 795 -26.89 -29.37 6.99
C HIS A 795 -26.92 -30.78 7.61
N GLU A 796 -28.13 -31.40 7.66
CA GLU A 796 -28.36 -32.76 8.20
C GLU A 796 -28.16 -33.86 7.16
N ASN A 797 -28.20 -33.53 5.86
CA ASN A 797 -28.17 -34.53 4.79
C ASN A 797 -26.75 -34.82 4.30
N PHE A 798 -26.48 -36.13 4.09
CA PHE A 798 -25.22 -36.60 3.51
C PHE A 798 -25.42 -37.01 2.06
N PHE A 799 -24.53 -36.57 1.21
CA PHE A 799 -24.48 -36.95 -0.19
C PHE A 799 -23.72 -38.25 -0.38
N PRO A 800 -24.28 -39.26 -1.02
CA PRO A 800 -23.59 -40.51 -1.29
C PRO A 800 -22.48 -40.34 -2.31
N VAL A 801 -21.45 -41.17 -2.18
CA VAL A 801 -20.26 -41.17 -3.05
C VAL A 801 -20.21 -42.49 -3.80
N ASN A 802 -19.82 -42.45 -5.05
CA ASN A 802 -19.63 -43.64 -5.89
C ASN A 802 -18.13 -43.98 -6.03
N GLU A 803 -17.83 -45.26 -5.99
CA GLU A 803 -16.48 -45.79 -6.23
C GLU A 803 -16.17 -45.80 -7.72
N LYS A 804 -16.09 -44.64 -8.32
CA LYS A 804 -15.72 -44.48 -9.72
C LYS A 804 -14.89 -43.24 -9.90
N GLU A 805 -13.75 -43.40 -10.54
CA GLU A 805 -12.83 -42.30 -10.84
C GLU A 805 -13.52 -41.21 -11.68
N PHE A 806 -13.29 -39.96 -11.31
CA PHE A 806 -13.74 -38.80 -12.05
C PHE A 806 -12.80 -37.62 -11.81
N ASN A 807 -12.31 -36.98 -12.88
CA ASN A 807 -11.40 -35.85 -12.82
C ASN A 807 -10.15 -36.12 -11.93
N ASN A 808 -9.50 -37.27 -12.14
CA ASN A 808 -8.35 -37.75 -11.38
C ASN A 808 -8.60 -37.84 -9.85
N ARG A 809 -9.85 -38.10 -9.49
CA ARG A 809 -10.23 -38.41 -8.11
C ARG A 809 -10.82 -39.82 -8.05
N PRO A 810 -10.47 -40.63 -7.03
CA PRO A 810 -10.88 -42.04 -6.95
C PRO A 810 -12.39 -42.20 -6.81
N TYR A 811 -13.06 -41.17 -6.29
CA TYR A 811 -14.50 -41.19 -6.03
C TYR A 811 -15.20 -40.01 -6.69
N ASN A 812 -16.51 -40.12 -6.87
CA ASN A 812 -17.36 -39.04 -7.35
C ASN A 812 -18.70 -38.98 -6.65
N MET A 813 -19.33 -37.82 -6.67
CA MET A 813 -20.69 -37.62 -6.21
C MET A 813 -21.49 -36.77 -7.20
N LYS A 814 -22.82 -36.83 -7.10
CA LYS A 814 -23.73 -35.98 -7.86
C LYS A 814 -24.36 -34.96 -6.96
N LEU A 815 -24.27 -33.69 -7.36
CA LEU A 815 -24.86 -32.55 -6.65
C LEU A 815 -25.83 -31.80 -7.54
N TYR A 816 -26.82 -31.19 -6.91
CA TYR A 816 -27.59 -30.12 -7.52
C TYR A 816 -26.84 -28.83 -7.35
N LEU A 817 -26.57 -28.12 -8.44
CA LEU A 817 -25.84 -26.86 -8.45
C LEU A 817 -26.74 -25.74 -9.00
N PRO A 818 -27.36 -24.92 -8.15
CA PRO A 818 -28.09 -23.74 -8.60
C PRO A 818 -27.14 -22.76 -9.32
N SER A 819 -27.67 -21.92 -10.20
CA SER A 819 -26.88 -20.89 -10.86
C SER A 819 -26.38 -19.82 -9.87
N ARG A 820 -25.16 -19.33 -10.06
CA ARG A 820 -24.53 -18.31 -9.19
C ARG A 820 -24.58 -18.67 -7.70
N THR A 821 -24.17 -19.90 -7.39
CA THR A 821 -24.03 -20.37 -6.00
C THR A 821 -22.70 -21.01 -5.74
N CYS A 822 -22.33 -21.07 -4.47
CA CYS A 822 -21.19 -21.84 -4.00
C CYS A 822 -21.55 -22.61 -2.72
N MET A 823 -20.91 -23.75 -2.55
CA MET A 823 -21.06 -24.56 -1.35
C MET A 823 -19.73 -25.16 -0.90
N VAL A 824 -19.62 -25.44 0.37
CA VAL A 824 -18.47 -26.12 0.98
C VAL A 824 -18.96 -27.39 1.65
N LEU A 825 -18.27 -28.49 1.35
CA LEU A 825 -18.62 -29.82 1.88
C LEU A 825 -17.43 -30.41 2.68
N ILE A 826 -17.75 -31.29 3.61
CA ILE A 826 -16.78 -32.10 4.35
C ILE A 826 -17.19 -33.58 4.29
N ALA A 827 -16.22 -34.48 4.15
CA ALA A 827 -16.44 -35.92 4.22
C ALA A 827 -16.77 -36.35 5.66
N GLU A 828 -17.67 -37.34 5.84
CA GLU A 828 -18.14 -37.83 7.12
C GLU A 828 -16.96 -38.27 8.04
N GLU A 829 -15.95 -38.90 7.49
CA GLU A 829 -14.74 -39.34 8.20
C GLU A 829 -13.97 -38.19 8.85
N ASN A 830 -14.02 -36.98 8.25
CA ASN A 830 -13.29 -35.79 8.70
C ASN A 830 -14.10 -34.97 9.72
N ILE A 831 -15.43 -35.13 9.79
CA ILE A 831 -16.30 -34.34 10.68
C ILE A 831 -15.83 -34.43 12.14
N LYS A 832 -15.37 -35.61 12.58
CA LYS A 832 -14.94 -35.84 13.97
C LYS A 832 -13.70 -35.01 14.38
N LYS A 833 -12.97 -34.44 13.42
CA LYS A 833 -11.81 -33.61 13.68
C LYS A 833 -12.19 -32.20 14.12
N TYR A 834 -13.44 -31.79 13.86
CA TYR A 834 -13.88 -30.40 13.93
C TYR A 834 -15.18 -30.24 14.69
N ASP A 835 -15.35 -29.09 15.33
CA ASP A 835 -16.62 -28.69 15.94
C ASP A 835 -17.54 -28.05 14.89
N VAL A 836 -18.10 -28.89 14.03
CA VAL A 836 -18.93 -28.46 12.90
C VAL A 836 -20.22 -27.76 13.35
N GLU A 837 -20.66 -27.99 14.60
CA GLU A 837 -21.88 -27.36 15.14
C GLU A 837 -21.73 -25.84 15.27
N LYS A 838 -20.48 -25.32 15.41
CA LYS A 838 -20.21 -23.88 15.37
C LYS A 838 -20.68 -23.21 14.07
N MET A 839 -20.71 -23.95 12.95
CA MET A 839 -21.19 -23.39 11.67
C MET A 839 -22.70 -23.10 11.66
N LYS A 840 -23.45 -23.64 12.64
CA LYS A 840 -24.91 -23.42 12.80
C LYS A 840 -25.25 -22.20 13.62
N VAL A 841 -24.27 -21.36 13.93
CA VAL A 841 -24.48 -20.14 14.72
C VAL A 841 -25.67 -19.32 14.27
N ASP A 842 -26.49 -18.87 15.18
CA ASP A 842 -27.57 -17.92 14.89
C ASP A 842 -26.99 -16.54 14.68
N LEU A 843 -26.92 -16.16 13.40
CA LEU A 843 -26.38 -14.88 12.98
C LEU A 843 -27.35 -13.70 13.24
N ASP A 844 -28.58 -13.95 13.69
CA ASP A 844 -29.54 -12.89 14.09
C ASP A 844 -29.35 -12.49 15.56
N GLU A 845 -28.71 -13.36 16.37
CA GLU A 845 -28.33 -13.04 17.74
C GLU A 845 -26.95 -12.38 17.81
N ILE A 846 -26.20 -12.55 16.76
CA ILE A 846 -24.93 -11.87 16.53
C ILE A 846 -25.19 -10.50 15.88
#